data_1729d1702eec53130a3d42442395bf28
#
_entry.id   1729d1702eec53130a3d42442395bf28
#
_cell.length_a   1.000
_cell.length_b   1.000
_cell.length_c   1.000
_cell.angle_alpha   90.00
_cell.angle_beta   90.00
_cell.angle_gamma   90.00
#
_symmetry.space_group_name_H-M   'P 1'
#
loop_
_entity.id
_entity.type
_entity.pdbx_description
1 polymer ?
#
loop_
_entity_poly.entity_id
_entity_poly.type
_entity_poly.pdbx_seq_one_letter_code
_entity_poly.pdbx_strand_id
1 'polypeptide(L)'
;FLGGPLHFLPELRTAFERSLADQVDSFTCPDDAQLYVAVGAALMAAGEPTSLTELSTRLATRTSLNLATSRMRPLFADADELTAFRSRHARATVPRTGWPAPPAGYDPDALGDGSGVPRADCFLGIDAGSTTIKAVVLDADGNICWEHYAGNEGDPVTAAVEILRRIHLHMPDHVRIVRSCVTGYGESLVKAALHIDEGVVETMAHYRAAARLNPEVTSVIDIGGQDMKYLRIRGGAIDSISVNEACSAGCGSFLQTFAQSMGQTVQEFAEAALRAERPVDLGSRCTVFMNSSVKQAQKEDATAGEISAGLSYSVVRNALYKVIKLRDADQLGDHVSVQGGTFLNDAVLRAFELLTGREVVRPDVAGLMGCLGAALTARLTYDGAPGTLMSLAELSRFSLTTETSVCKLCQNHCQLTITTFSDGQRHVSGNRCERGATQERRATKSDMPNLYDYKYRRTFAYRRLRRGQDTRGEIGVPRVLGMYENYPLWFTILTRLGFRVMISGRSNHELFESGMDSIPSENVCYPAKLAHGHVQSLIDKGVKTIWFPCVFYERELVSGADEHFNCPIVATYPEVIRTNVEQISDDGDGGGGDARPGGVRMLSPFLNLGDPAKLAERLVEVFADWDVTLPEARRAVAAGFAEDAA
;
A
#
# COMPACT_ATOMS: atom_id res chain seq x y z
N PHE A 1 -24.65 0.88 -26.62
CA PHE A 1 -23.32 1.09 -26.04
C PHE A 1 -22.56 2.14 -26.80
N LEU A 2 -22.07 3.17 -26.13
CA LEU A 2 -21.31 4.27 -26.73
C LEU A 2 -20.02 4.53 -25.91
N GLY A 3 -19.03 5.16 -26.55
CA GLY A 3 -17.79 5.57 -25.94
C GLY A 3 -16.66 4.54 -26.06
N GLY A 4 -15.43 5.00 -25.81
CA GLY A 4 -14.22 4.22 -26.04
C GLY A 4 -14.16 2.87 -25.31
N PRO A 5 -14.37 2.80 -23.97
CA PRO A 5 -14.30 1.53 -23.25
C PRO A 5 -15.25 0.45 -23.80
N LEU A 6 -16.50 0.83 -24.07
CA LEU A 6 -17.50 -0.11 -24.59
C LEU A 6 -17.28 -0.45 -26.07
N HIS A 7 -16.60 0.42 -26.84
CA HIS A 7 -16.22 0.11 -28.22
C HIS A 7 -15.04 -0.85 -28.31
N PHE A 8 -13.97 -0.61 -27.52
CA PHE A 8 -12.71 -1.33 -27.63
C PHE A 8 -12.60 -2.60 -26.78
N LEU A 9 -13.48 -2.78 -25.77
CA LEU A 9 -13.46 -3.90 -24.84
C LEU A 9 -14.71 -4.78 -25.01
N PRO A 10 -14.69 -5.80 -25.90
CA PRO A 10 -15.84 -6.67 -26.15
C PRO A 10 -16.26 -7.46 -24.92
N GLU A 11 -15.32 -7.86 -24.04
CA GLU A 11 -15.59 -8.56 -22.78
C GLU A 11 -16.42 -7.70 -21.83
N LEU A 12 -16.17 -6.38 -21.79
CA LEU A 12 -16.95 -5.46 -20.99
C LEU A 12 -18.40 -5.37 -21.51
N ARG A 13 -18.60 -5.31 -22.83
CA ARG A 13 -19.95 -5.36 -23.43
C ARG A 13 -20.67 -6.63 -23.04
N THR A 14 -20.01 -7.78 -23.22
CA THR A 14 -20.59 -9.09 -22.87
C THR A 14 -20.98 -9.16 -21.40
N ALA A 15 -20.19 -8.57 -20.49
CA ALA A 15 -20.55 -8.48 -19.08
C ALA A 15 -21.81 -7.66 -18.85
N PHE A 16 -21.93 -6.48 -19.51
CA PHE A 16 -23.15 -5.67 -19.45
C PHE A 16 -24.36 -6.41 -20.02
N GLU A 17 -24.23 -7.06 -21.19
CA GLU A 17 -25.30 -7.84 -21.82
C GLU A 17 -25.82 -8.94 -20.89
N ARG A 18 -24.93 -9.68 -20.22
CA ARG A 18 -25.31 -10.70 -19.24
C ARG A 18 -26.00 -10.12 -18.02
N SER A 19 -25.49 -9.01 -17.50
CA SER A 19 -26.02 -8.40 -16.27
C SER A 19 -27.37 -7.73 -16.47
N LEU A 20 -27.68 -7.29 -17.69
CA LEU A 20 -28.89 -6.55 -18.02
C LEU A 20 -29.87 -7.34 -18.89
N ALA A 21 -29.60 -8.63 -19.17
CA ALA A 21 -30.39 -9.46 -20.08
C ALA A 21 -31.88 -9.50 -19.75
N ASP A 22 -32.23 -9.47 -18.47
CA ASP A 22 -33.62 -9.52 -18.00
C ASP A 22 -34.29 -8.13 -17.93
N GLN A 23 -33.55 -7.05 -18.23
CA GLN A 23 -33.99 -5.67 -18.06
C GLN A 23 -34.06 -4.90 -19.38
N VAL A 24 -33.47 -5.41 -20.45
CA VAL A 24 -33.32 -4.72 -21.74
C VAL A 24 -33.63 -5.68 -22.89
N ASP A 25 -34.49 -5.23 -23.82
CA ASP A 25 -34.94 -6.04 -24.97
C ASP A 25 -33.84 -6.27 -26.01
N SER A 26 -32.94 -5.30 -26.19
CA SER A 26 -31.84 -5.40 -27.16
C SER A 26 -30.64 -4.53 -26.80
N PHE A 27 -29.46 -4.94 -27.26
CA PHE A 27 -28.22 -4.20 -27.10
C PHE A 27 -27.67 -3.83 -28.47
N THR A 28 -27.21 -2.58 -28.62
CA THR A 28 -26.62 -2.07 -29.87
C THR A 28 -25.30 -1.38 -29.56
N CYS A 29 -24.25 -1.75 -30.29
CA CYS A 29 -22.99 -1.03 -30.31
C CYS A 29 -22.67 -0.63 -31.78
N PRO A 30 -22.83 0.63 -32.14
CA PRO A 30 -22.49 1.11 -33.50
C PRO A 30 -21.00 0.97 -33.80
N ASP A 31 -20.63 0.80 -35.07
CA ASP A 31 -19.23 0.64 -35.49
C ASP A 31 -18.35 1.81 -35.05
N ASP A 32 -18.87 3.04 -35.03
CA ASP A 32 -18.16 4.25 -34.63
C ASP A 32 -18.59 4.74 -33.22
N ALA A 33 -18.96 3.84 -32.32
CA ALA A 33 -19.47 4.15 -30.97
C ALA A 33 -18.60 5.14 -30.19
N GLN A 34 -17.29 5.11 -30.37
CA GLN A 34 -16.31 6.00 -29.74
C GLN A 34 -16.38 7.45 -30.27
N LEU A 35 -16.92 7.66 -31.46
CA LEU A 35 -17.00 8.98 -32.12
C LEU A 35 -18.35 9.68 -31.92
N TYR A 36 -19.34 9.03 -31.33
CA TYR A 36 -20.71 9.54 -31.25
C TYR A 36 -20.83 10.90 -30.55
N VAL A 37 -19.97 11.19 -29.58
CA VAL A 37 -19.95 12.53 -28.95
C VAL A 37 -19.51 13.60 -29.95
N ALA A 38 -18.50 13.32 -30.77
CA ALA A 38 -18.04 14.25 -31.81
C ALA A 38 -19.07 14.39 -32.95
N VAL A 39 -19.71 13.29 -33.37
CA VAL A 39 -20.80 13.28 -34.36
C VAL A 39 -22.00 14.11 -33.84
N GLY A 40 -22.39 13.88 -32.58
CA GLY A 40 -23.47 14.68 -31.96
C GLY A 40 -23.12 16.16 -31.89
N ALA A 41 -21.91 16.51 -31.53
CA ALA A 41 -21.43 17.89 -31.53
C ALA A 41 -21.48 18.51 -32.95
N ALA A 42 -21.07 17.76 -33.96
CA ALA A 42 -21.12 18.21 -35.34
C ALA A 42 -22.57 18.42 -35.85
N LEU A 43 -23.46 17.50 -35.48
CA LEU A 43 -24.91 17.62 -35.84
C LEU A 43 -25.61 18.79 -35.13
N MET A 44 -25.13 19.15 -33.94
CA MET A 44 -25.67 20.29 -33.17
C MET A 44 -24.95 21.61 -33.49
N ALA A 45 -23.90 21.58 -34.31
CA ALA A 45 -23.20 22.79 -34.71
C ALA A 45 -24.14 23.74 -35.44
N ALA A 46 -24.36 24.92 -34.89
CA ALA A 46 -25.16 26.00 -35.46
C ALA A 46 -24.34 27.28 -35.41
N GLY A 47 -24.43 28.10 -36.45
CA GLY A 47 -23.75 29.39 -36.53
C GLY A 47 -23.14 29.65 -37.90
N GLU A 48 -22.53 30.82 -38.06
CA GLU A 48 -21.86 31.20 -39.31
C GLU A 48 -20.58 30.40 -39.52
N PRO A 49 -20.27 29.96 -40.75
CA PRO A 49 -19.02 29.25 -41.07
C PRO A 49 -17.81 30.09 -40.73
N THR A 50 -16.85 29.50 -39.98
CA THR A 50 -15.58 30.14 -39.66
C THR A 50 -14.47 29.50 -40.50
N SER A 51 -13.64 30.31 -41.15
CA SER A 51 -12.50 29.81 -41.92
C SER A 51 -11.39 29.28 -40.99
N LEU A 52 -10.59 28.31 -41.48
CA LEU A 52 -9.44 27.78 -40.74
C LEU A 52 -8.42 28.90 -40.40
N THR A 53 -8.25 29.88 -41.27
CA THR A 53 -7.39 31.04 -41.05
C THR A 53 -7.90 31.90 -39.89
N GLU A 54 -9.19 32.15 -39.84
CA GLU A 54 -9.82 32.93 -38.78
C GLU A 54 -9.76 32.16 -37.45
N LEU A 55 -10.03 30.85 -37.47
CA LEU A 55 -9.89 29.99 -36.28
C LEU A 55 -8.46 30.00 -35.75
N SER A 56 -7.45 29.86 -36.62
CA SER A 56 -6.05 29.95 -36.25
C SER A 56 -5.68 31.32 -35.66
N THR A 57 -6.20 32.41 -36.22
CA THR A 57 -5.98 33.76 -35.70
C THR A 57 -6.63 33.94 -34.32
N ARG A 58 -7.84 33.46 -34.13
CA ARG A 58 -8.52 33.50 -32.82
C ARG A 58 -7.77 32.68 -31.76
N LEU A 59 -7.24 31.52 -32.11
CA LEU A 59 -6.44 30.71 -31.23
C LEU A 59 -5.12 31.40 -30.86
N ALA A 60 -4.45 32.04 -31.82
CA ALA A 60 -3.20 32.75 -31.59
C ALA A 60 -3.35 34.05 -30.76
N THR A 61 -4.52 34.69 -30.83
CA THR A 61 -4.85 35.94 -30.12
C THR A 61 -5.51 35.72 -28.76
N ARG A 62 -5.70 34.46 -28.34
CA ARG A 62 -6.35 34.12 -27.09
C ARG A 62 -5.52 34.62 -25.91
N THR A 63 -5.84 35.82 -25.44
CA THR A 63 -5.29 36.40 -24.21
C THR A 63 -5.80 35.61 -23.00
N SER A 64 -4.93 35.38 -22.03
CA SER A 64 -5.16 34.61 -20.80
C SER A 64 -6.55 34.81 -20.21
N LEU A 65 -7.37 33.77 -20.28
CA LEU A 65 -8.60 33.66 -19.48
C LEU A 65 -8.23 33.68 -17.98
N ASN A 66 -9.14 34.16 -17.16
CA ASN A 66 -9.02 34.02 -15.70
C ASN A 66 -8.79 32.54 -15.37
N LEU A 67 -7.57 32.20 -14.99
CA LEU A 67 -7.17 30.84 -14.70
C LEU A 67 -7.82 30.42 -13.38
N ALA A 68 -8.59 29.34 -13.39
CA ALA A 68 -9.13 28.74 -12.17
C ALA A 68 -8.01 28.03 -11.37
N THR A 69 -6.92 27.65 -12.04
CA THR A 69 -5.74 27.04 -11.41
C THR A 69 -4.73 28.11 -10.98
N SER A 70 -4.29 28.04 -9.74
CA SER A 70 -3.21 28.88 -9.23
C SER A 70 -1.87 28.50 -9.87
N ARG A 71 -0.91 29.43 -9.87
CA ARG A 71 0.43 29.23 -10.40
C ARG A 71 1.46 29.31 -9.29
N MET A 72 2.52 28.55 -9.45
CA MET A 72 3.65 28.49 -8.53
C MET A 72 4.86 29.23 -9.13
N ARG A 73 5.86 29.50 -8.28
CA ARG A 73 7.15 30.01 -8.76
C ARG A 73 7.81 29.01 -9.70
N PRO A 74 8.60 29.47 -10.69
CA PRO A 74 9.40 28.60 -11.52
C PRO A 74 10.40 27.81 -10.67
N LEU A 75 10.84 26.66 -11.18
CA LEU A 75 11.88 25.86 -10.52
C LEU A 75 13.23 26.57 -10.53
N PHE A 76 13.53 27.31 -11.59
CA PHE A 76 14.73 28.13 -11.75
C PHE A 76 14.33 29.52 -12.27
N ALA A 77 14.99 30.54 -11.78
CA ALA A 77 14.76 31.90 -12.25
C ALA A 77 15.36 32.13 -13.64
N ASP A 78 16.51 31.50 -13.92
CA ASP A 78 17.25 31.63 -15.17
C ASP A 78 18.14 30.38 -15.44
N ALA A 79 18.85 30.42 -16.56
CA ALA A 79 19.76 29.35 -16.99
C ALA A 79 21.03 29.25 -16.10
N ASP A 80 21.45 30.36 -15.49
CA ASP A 80 22.63 30.39 -14.64
C ASP A 80 22.36 29.69 -13.31
N GLU A 81 21.18 29.88 -12.73
CA GLU A 81 20.74 29.15 -11.54
C GLU A 81 20.65 27.65 -11.81
N LEU A 82 20.10 27.24 -12.97
CA LEU A 82 20.05 25.81 -13.38
C LEU A 82 21.46 25.23 -13.52
N THR A 83 22.38 25.99 -14.13
CA THR A 83 23.76 25.55 -14.32
C THR A 83 24.49 25.39 -12.99
N ALA A 84 24.33 26.35 -12.08
CA ALA A 84 24.89 26.29 -10.74
C ALA A 84 24.34 25.10 -9.93
N PHE A 85 23.03 24.84 -10.00
CA PHE A 85 22.37 23.70 -9.39
C PHE A 85 22.95 22.38 -9.90
N ARG A 86 23.01 22.17 -11.21
CA ARG A 86 23.59 20.96 -11.82
C ARG A 86 25.07 20.77 -11.45
N SER A 87 25.85 21.85 -11.47
CA SER A 87 27.27 21.82 -11.09
C SER A 87 27.47 21.43 -9.63
N ARG A 88 26.58 21.87 -8.72
CA ARG A 88 26.63 21.49 -7.31
C ARG A 88 26.35 20.01 -7.12
N HIS A 89 25.28 19.49 -7.72
CA HIS A 89 24.91 18.08 -7.59
C HIS A 89 25.87 17.12 -8.30
N ALA A 90 26.54 17.55 -9.36
CA ALA A 90 27.57 16.77 -10.04
C ALA A 90 28.81 16.47 -9.19
N ARG A 91 28.98 17.13 -8.03
CA ARG A 91 30.12 16.87 -7.11
C ARG A 91 29.92 15.62 -6.25
N ALA A 92 28.68 15.16 -6.07
CA ALA A 92 28.35 13.99 -5.25
C ALA A 92 28.50 12.69 -6.07
N THR A 93 29.72 12.41 -6.50
CA THR A 93 30.05 11.23 -7.31
C THR A 93 30.61 10.09 -6.45
N VAL A 94 30.24 8.86 -6.80
CA VAL A 94 30.80 7.64 -6.21
C VAL A 94 31.93 7.14 -7.12
N PRO A 95 33.14 6.82 -6.58
CA PRO A 95 34.25 6.34 -7.40
C PRO A 95 33.91 5.05 -8.16
N ARG A 96 34.22 5.04 -9.44
CA ARG A 96 34.13 3.88 -10.32
C ARG A 96 35.53 3.53 -10.82
N THR A 97 35.99 2.35 -10.43
CA THR A 97 37.38 1.90 -10.71
C THR A 97 37.47 0.92 -11.87
N GLY A 98 36.31 0.36 -12.30
CA GLY A 98 36.32 -0.83 -13.13
C GLY A 98 36.84 -2.06 -12.37
N TRP A 99 37.02 -3.18 -13.07
CA TRP A 99 37.48 -4.41 -12.43
C TRP A 99 38.89 -4.23 -11.83
N PRO A 100 39.14 -4.79 -10.62
CA PRO A 100 40.46 -4.71 -9.99
C PRO A 100 41.57 -5.31 -10.88
N ALA A 101 42.78 -4.81 -10.73
CA ALA A 101 43.94 -5.41 -11.39
C ALA A 101 44.24 -6.80 -10.83
N PRO A 102 44.89 -7.67 -11.60
CA PRO A 102 45.34 -8.97 -11.09
C PRO A 102 46.20 -8.82 -9.84
N PRO A 103 45.92 -9.57 -8.76
CA PRO A 103 46.72 -9.52 -7.55
C PRO A 103 48.11 -10.13 -7.76
N ALA A 104 49.07 -9.78 -6.91
CA ALA A 104 50.41 -10.35 -6.96
C ALA A 104 50.36 -11.89 -6.88
N GLY A 105 51.04 -12.55 -7.79
CA GLY A 105 51.07 -14.02 -7.89
C GLY A 105 49.92 -14.64 -8.66
N TYR A 106 49.10 -13.84 -9.32
CA TYR A 106 48.11 -14.36 -10.28
C TYR A 106 48.80 -14.98 -11.50
N ASP A 107 48.45 -16.21 -11.82
CA ASP A 107 48.93 -16.94 -13.00
C ASP A 107 47.73 -17.45 -13.81
N PRO A 108 47.49 -16.90 -15.00
CA PRO A 108 46.36 -17.32 -15.85
C PRO A 108 46.48 -18.78 -16.32
N ASP A 109 47.70 -19.32 -16.45
CA ASP A 109 47.92 -20.68 -16.91
C ASP A 109 47.71 -21.75 -15.83
N ALA A 110 47.71 -21.32 -14.53
CA ALA A 110 47.49 -22.17 -13.38
C ALA A 110 46.00 -22.32 -12.96
N LEU A 111 45.05 -21.80 -13.75
CA LEU A 111 43.60 -21.79 -13.45
C LEU A 111 42.90 -23.16 -13.53
N GLY A 112 43.61 -24.25 -13.85
CA GLY A 112 43.02 -25.55 -14.19
C GLY A 112 42.11 -26.22 -13.18
N ASP A 113 42.31 -26.01 -11.87
CA ASP A 113 41.46 -26.57 -10.80
C ASP A 113 40.98 -25.56 -9.76
N GLY A 114 41.29 -24.27 -9.97
CA GLY A 114 40.75 -23.16 -9.16
C GLY A 114 41.28 -23.03 -7.75
N SER A 115 42.07 -23.96 -7.24
CA SER A 115 42.60 -23.95 -5.87
C SER A 115 44.03 -23.39 -5.84
N GLY A 116 44.22 -22.22 -5.21
CA GLY A 116 45.52 -21.65 -4.87
C GLY A 116 46.00 -20.47 -5.73
N VAL A 117 45.35 -20.12 -6.85
CA VAL A 117 45.70 -18.92 -7.60
C VAL A 117 45.08 -17.69 -6.94
N PRO A 118 45.86 -16.67 -6.56
CA PRO A 118 45.31 -15.44 -5.96
C PRO A 118 44.35 -14.75 -6.92
N ARG A 119 43.17 -14.38 -6.45
CA ARG A 119 42.18 -13.60 -7.22
C ARG A 119 41.76 -12.38 -6.43
N ALA A 120 41.35 -11.33 -7.11
CA ALA A 120 40.81 -10.14 -6.49
C ALA A 120 39.37 -10.40 -6.00
N ASP A 121 39.14 -10.14 -4.71
CA ASP A 121 37.85 -10.34 -4.07
C ASP A 121 36.90 -9.17 -4.35
N CYS A 122 35.69 -9.49 -4.80
CA CYS A 122 34.61 -8.54 -5.05
C CYS A 122 33.32 -8.95 -4.33
N PHE A 123 32.41 -7.99 -4.14
CA PHE A 123 31.18 -8.12 -3.38
C PHE A 123 29.99 -7.70 -4.24
N LEU A 124 29.00 -8.57 -4.36
CA LEU A 124 27.81 -8.32 -5.15
C LEU A 124 26.64 -7.86 -4.28
N GLY A 125 25.99 -6.77 -4.70
CA GLY A 125 24.70 -6.34 -4.17
C GLY A 125 23.65 -6.31 -5.25
N ILE A 126 22.46 -6.85 -4.96
CA ILE A 126 21.29 -6.80 -5.85
C ILE A 126 20.15 -6.11 -5.12
N ASP A 127 19.43 -5.23 -5.81
CA ASP A 127 18.16 -4.66 -5.37
C ASP A 127 17.07 -5.13 -6.33
N ALA A 128 16.27 -6.09 -5.86
CA ALA A 128 15.15 -6.67 -6.58
C ALA A 128 13.86 -5.94 -6.23
N GLY A 129 13.66 -4.76 -6.82
CA GLY A 129 12.47 -3.95 -6.61
C GLY A 129 11.22 -4.49 -7.33
N SER A 130 10.08 -3.86 -7.12
CA SER A 130 8.79 -4.26 -7.72
C SER A 130 8.73 -4.10 -9.23
N THR A 131 9.40 -3.08 -9.79
CA THR A 131 9.38 -2.75 -11.23
C THR A 131 10.77 -2.74 -11.86
N THR A 132 11.81 -2.64 -11.06
CA THR A 132 13.19 -2.51 -11.53
C THR A 132 14.10 -3.45 -10.77
N ILE A 133 15.17 -3.87 -11.41
CA ILE A 133 16.26 -4.61 -10.79
C ILE A 133 17.58 -3.86 -10.99
N LYS A 134 18.40 -3.82 -9.95
CA LYS A 134 19.69 -3.14 -10.00
C LYS A 134 20.75 -4.03 -9.35
N ALA A 135 21.98 -3.89 -9.81
CA ALA A 135 23.10 -4.60 -9.22
C ALA A 135 24.36 -3.75 -9.24
N VAL A 136 25.18 -3.93 -8.21
CA VAL A 136 26.49 -3.30 -8.06
C VAL A 136 27.48 -4.36 -7.61
N VAL A 137 28.67 -4.34 -8.21
CA VAL A 137 29.83 -5.10 -7.73
C VAL A 137 30.85 -4.12 -7.18
N LEU A 138 31.31 -4.37 -5.95
CA LEU A 138 32.34 -3.57 -5.28
C LEU A 138 33.65 -4.33 -5.18
N ASP A 139 34.77 -3.58 -5.24
CA ASP A 139 36.09 -4.08 -4.86
C ASP A 139 36.25 -4.17 -3.33
N ALA A 140 37.43 -4.60 -2.89
CA ALA A 140 37.78 -4.70 -1.48
C ALA A 140 37.79 -3.35 -0.75
N ASP A 141 37.98 -2.25 -1.44
CA ASP A 141 37.95 -0.90 -0.89
C ASP A 141 36.53 -0.29 -0.84
N GLY A 142 35.58 -0.92 -1.51
CA GLY A 142 34.18 -0.49 -1.60
C GLY A 142 33.93 0.48 -2.76
N ASN A 143 34.76 0.48 -3.79
CA ASN A 143 34.54 1.22 -5.02
C ASN A 143 33.73 0.38 -6.02
N ILE A 144 32.95 1.04 -6.88
CA ILE A 144 32.11 0.36 -7.87
C ILE A 144 32.98 -0.14 -9.03
N CYS A 145 33.00 -1.46 -9.22
CA CYS A 145 33.66 -2.11 -10.36
C CYS A 145 32.72 -2.30 -11.55
N TRP A 146 31.45 -2.55 -11.26
CA TRP A 146 30.42 -2.81 -12.25
C TRP A 146 29.06 -2.42 -11.70
N GLU A 147 28.18 -1.92 -12.56
CA GLU A 147 26.82 -1.51 -12.19
C GLU A 147 25.83 -1.84 -13.29
N HIS A 148 24.56 -2.08 -12.89
CA HIS A 148 23.45 -2.32 -13.80
C HIS A 148 22.13 -1.78 -13.23
N TYR A 149 21.31 -1.23 -14.12
CA TYR A 149 19.97 -0.75 -13.81
C TYR A 149 19.04 -1.10 -14.97
N ALA A 150 17.95 -1.86 -14.72
CA ALA A 150 16.98 -2.24 -15.74
C ALA A 150 15.56 -2.41 -15.16
N GLY A 151 14.55 -2.42 -16.03
CA GLY A 151 13.22 -2.93 -15.68
C GLY A 151 13.26 -4.44 -15.45
N ASN A 152 12.38 -4.96 -14.60
CA ASN A 152 12.26 -6.41 -14.34
C ASN A 152 11.03 -7.03 -15.00
N GLU A 153 10.21 -6.25 -15.70
CA GLU A 153 9.00 -6.69 -16.41
C GLU A 153 8.04 -7.55 -15.56
N GLY A 154 8.11 -7.42 -14.22
CA GLY A 154 7.34 -8.20 -13.26
C GLY A 154 7.94 -9.58 -12.93
N ASP A 155 9.10 -9.93 -13.48
CA ASP A 155 9.83 -11.18 -13.18
C ASP A 155 11.26 -10.88 -12.66
N PRO A 156 11.39 -10.64 -11.34
CA PRO A 156 12.67 -10.31 -10.74
C PRO A 156 13.68 -11.48 -10.79
N VAL A 157 13.23 -12.73 -10.85
CA VAL A 157 14.14 -13.89 -10.89
C VAL A 157 14.80 -14.00 -12.25
N THR A 158 14.04 -13.98 -13.34
CA THR A 158 14.61 -14.02 -14.70
C THR A 158 15.55 -12.83 -14.94
N ALA A 159 15.17 -11.64 -14.47
CA ALA A 159 16.02 -10.46 -14.57
C ALA A 159 17.32 -10.61 -13.75
N ALA A 160 17.27 -11.20 -12.55
CA ALA A 160 18.46 -11.45 -11.74
C ALA A 160 19.38 -12.52 -12.35
N VAL A 161 18.83 -13.58 -12.95
CA VAL A 161 19.59 -14.58 -13.71
C VAL A 161 20.37 -13.92 -14.85
N GLU A 162 19.72 -13.03 -15.60
CA GLU A 162 20.37 -12.33 -16.70
C GLU A 162 21.48 -11.40 -16.22
N ILE A 163 21.28 -10.71 -15.11
CA ILE A 163 22.32 -9.88 -14.48
C ILE A 163 23.52 -10.73 -14.08
N LEU A 164 23.31 -11.87 -13.42
CA LEU A 164 24.42 -12.75 -13.04
C LEU A 164 25.16 -13.31 -14.25
N ARG A 165 24.44 -13.68 -15.31
CA ARG A 165 25.08 -14.09 -16.59
C ARG A 165 25.96 -12.98 -17.14
N ARG A 166 25.48 -11.75 -17.18
CA ARG A 166 26.27 -10.59 -17.63
C ARG A 166 27.50 -10.36 -16.76
N ILE A 167 27.36 -10.45 -15.44
CA ILE A 167 28.49 -10.32 -14.52
C ILE A 167 29.54 -11.39 -14.85
N HIS A 168 29.17 -12.67 -14.92
CA HIS A 168 30.09 -13.75 -15.22
C HIS A 168 30.76 -13.63 -16.59
N LEU A 169 30.06 -13.10 -17.59
CA LEU A 169 30.61 -12.90 -18.97
C LEU A 169 31.56 -11.70 -19.05
N HIS A 170 31.44 -10.70 -18.19
CA HIS A 170 32.29 -9.51 -18.23
C HIS A 170 33.36 -9.50 -17.13
N MET A 171 33.23 -10.37 -16.14
CA MET A 171 34.17 -10.48 -15.04
C MET A 171 35.47 -11.16 -15.48
N PRO A 172 36.62 -10.52 -15.30
CA PRO A 172 37.92 -11.14 -15.62
C PRO A 172 38.20 -12.38 -14.74
N ASP A 173 38.97 -13.33 -15.27
CA ASP A 173 39.31 -14.59 -14.59
C ASP A 173 40.06 -14.40 -13.24
N HIS A 174 40.79 -13.30 -13.12
CA HIS A 174 41.50 -12.93 -11.88
C HIS A 174 40.59 -12.29 -10.81
N VAL A 175 39.30 -12.11 -11.07
CA VAL A 175 38.30 -11.58 -10.14
C VAL A 175 37.37 -12.71 -9.70
N ARG A 176 36.90 -12.64 -8.46
CA ARG A 176 35.85 -13.53 -7.95
C ARG A 176 34.87 -12.77 -7.04
N ILE A 177 33.61 -13.13 -7.09
CA ILE A 177 32.64 -12.67 -6.11
C ILE A 177 32.71 -13.62 -4.91
N VAL A 178 33.12 -13.09 -3.76
CA VAL A 178 33.31 -13.88 -2.53
C VAL A 178 32.11 -13.84 -1.60
N ARG A 179 31.27 -12.81 -1.73
CA ARG A 179 30.03 -12.66 -0.96
C ARG A 179 29.00 -11.89 -1.76
N SER A 180 27.75 -12.26 -1.59
CA SER A 180 26.61 -11.64 -2.27
C SER A 180 25.49 -11.31 -1.31
N CYS A 181 24.78 -10.22 -1.56
CA CYS A 181 23.63 -9.80 -0.74
C CYS A 181 22.52 -9.26 -1.64
N VAL A 182 21.29 -9.53 -1.29
CA VAL A 182 20.11 -9.03 -1.98
C VAL A 182 19.20 -8.23 -1.05
N THR A 183 18.51 -7.26 -1.62
CA THR A 183 17.51 -6.44 -0.94
C THR A 183 16.31 -6.18 -1.86
N GLY A 184 15.28 -5.50 -1.36
CA GLY A 184 14.09 -5.12 -2.11
C GLY A 184 12.96 -6.13 -2.00
N TYR A 185 11.87 -5.88 -2.71
CA TYR A 185 10.63 -6.67 -2.66
C TYR A 185 10.81 -8.16 -3.02
N GLY A 186 11.70 -8.44 -3.97
CA GLY A 186 12.05 -9.79 -4.42
C GLY A 186 13.14 -10.49 -3.62
N GLU A 187 13.61 -9.90 -2.51
CA GLU A 187 14.75 -10.38 -1.72
C GLU A 187 14.71 -11.89 -1.46
N SER A 188 13.69 -12.38 -0.79
CA SER A 188 13.62 -13.79 -0.35
C SER A 188 13.52 -14.78 -1.52
N LEU A 189 12.81 -14.41 -2.60
CA LEU A 189 12.67 -15.22 -3.78
C LEU A 189 13.98 -15.28 -4.59
N VAL A 190 14.61 -14.13 -4.84
CA VAL A 190 15.86 -14.04 -5.59
C VAL A 190 17.02 -14.67 -4.81
N LYS A 191 17.04 -14.48 -3.47
CA LYS A 191 18.01 -15.16 -2.58
C LYS A 191 17.93 -16.67 -2.73
N ALA A 192 16.73 -17.24 -2.63
CA ALA A 192 16.52 -18.68 -2.73
C ALA A 192 16.84 -19.20 -4.14
N ALA A 193 16.43 -18.46 -5.18
CA ALA A 193 16.60 -18.85 -6.58
C ALA A 193 18.07 -18.94 -7.01
N LEU A 194 18.91 -18.02 -6.55
CA LEU A 194 20.27 -17.82 -7.06
C LEU A 194 21.35 -18.14 -6.01
N HIS A 195 20.96 -18.70 -4.88
CA HIS A 195 21.85 -19.04 -3.75
C HIS A 195 22.65 -17.83 -3.24
N ILE A 196 22.04 -16.66 -3.23
CA ILE A 196 22.67 -15.45 -2.68
C ILE A 196 22.91 -15.65 -1.20
N ASP A 197 24.12 -15.31 -0.73
CA ASP A 197 24.58 -15.63 0.63
C ASP A 197 23.67 -15.02 1.70
N GLU A 198 23.26 -13.78 1.52
CA GLU A 198 22.43 -13.10 2.53
C GLU A 198 21.39 -12.16 1.93
N GLY A 199 20.37 -11.83 2.72
CA GLY A 199 19.40 -10.78 2.44
C GLY A 199 19.52 -9.69 3.48
N VAL A 200 19.25 -8.45 3.09
CA VAL A 200 19.20 -7.31 3.98
C VAL A 200 17.93 -6.50 3.78
N VAL A 201 17.32 -6.07 4.88
CA VAL A 201 16.14 -5.22 4.83
C VAL A 201 16.46 -3.94 4.06
N GLU A 202 15.60 -3.56 3.14
CA GLU A 202 15.81 -2.47 2.19
C GLU A 202 16.17 -1.14 2.88
N THR A 203 15.51 -0.80 3.99
CA THR A 203 15.81 0.40 4.77
C THR A 203 17.24 0.40 5.32
N MET A 204 17.76 -0.75 5.71
CA MET A 204 19.15 -0.90 6.18
C MET A 204 20.15 -0.77 5.04
N ALA A 205 19.83 -1.32 3.86
CA ALA A 205 20.65 -1.16 2.67
C ALA A 205 20.76 0.32 2.29
N HIS A 206 19.64 1.01 2.18
CA HIS A 206 19.59 2.44 1.88
C HIS A 206 20.36 3.30 2.90
N TYR A 207 20.20 3.01 4.19
CA TYR A 207 20.95 3.69 5.24
C TYR A 207 22.47 3.46 5.13
N ARG A 208 22.92 2.20 4.94
CA ARG A 208 24.34 1.89 4.80
C ARG A 208 25.00 2.60 3.64
N ALA A 209 24.33 2.65 2.48
CA ALA A 209 24.82 3.39 1.33
C ALA A 209 24.90 4.89 1.63
N ALA A 210 23.87 5.49 2.22
CA ALA A 210 23.86 6.90 2.59
C ALA A 210 24.94 7.25 3.61
N ALA A 211 25.10 6.45 4.67
CA ALA A 211 26.12 6.65 5.71
C ALA A 211 27.56 6.48 5.20
N ARG A 212 27.78 5.62 4.18
CA ARG A 212 29.07 5.46 3.52
C ARG A 212 29.47 6.72 2.73
N LEU A 213 28.48 7.38 2.10
CA LEU A 213 28.72 8.58 1.30
C LEU A 213 28.69 9.86 2.13
N ASN A 214 27.88 9.87 3.18
CA ASN A 214 27.77 10.98 4.13
C ASN A 214 27.65 10.42 5.56
N PRO A 215 28.78 10.26 6.27
CA PRO A 215 28.77 9.72 7.64
C PRO A 215 27.97 10.54 8.65
N GLU A 216 27.73 11.83 8.37
CA GLU A 216 26.96 12.73 9.22
C GLU A 216 25.49 12.82 8.81
N VAL A 217 25.00 11.92 7.94
CA VAL A 217 23.62 11.95 7.45
C VAL A 217 22.60 11.94 8.60
N THR A 218 21.68 12.90 8.57
CA THR A 218 20.60 13.05 9.55
C THR A 218 19.26 12.56 9.04
N SER A 219 19.06 12.61 7.71
CA SER A 219 17.85 12.14 7.05
C SER A 219 18.17 11.50 5.71
N VAL A 220 17.52 10.37 5.45
CA VAL A 220 17.52 9.72 4.14
C VAL A 220 16.09 9.69 3.61
N ILE A 221 15.90 10.23 2.40
CA ILE A 221 14.62 10.22 1.72
C ILE A 221 14.80 9.46 0.41
N ASP A 222 14.16 8.32 0.34
CA ASP A 222 14.14 7.49 -0.86
C ASP A 222 12.77 7.60 -1.54
N ILE A 223 12.75 7.95 -2.82
CA ILE A 223 11.53 7.92 -3.64
C ILE A 223 11.78 7.00 -4.82
N GLY A 224 11.21 5.81 -4.71
CA GLY A 224 11.25 4.78 -5.74
C GLY A 224 10.20 4.99 -6.84
N GLY A 225 9.97 3.93 -7.62
CA GLY A 225 8.93 3.90 -8.64
C GLY A 225 7.51 3.83 -8.07
N GLN A 226 7.31 3.08 -6.99
CA GLN A 226 5.99 2.81 -6.41
C GLN A 226 5.91 3.06 -4.90
N ASP A 227 7.03 3.18 -4.24
CA ASP A 227 7.11 3.37 -2.80
C ASP A 227 8.01 4.56 -2.43
N MET A 228 7.96 4.91 -1.18
CA MET A 228 8.73 6.00 -0.62
C MET A 228 9.11 5.67 0.82
N LYS A 229 10.35 5.98 1.20
CA LYS A 229 10.88 5.75 2.54
C LYS A 229 11.56 7.00 3.07
N TYR A 230 11.32 7.27 4.33
CA TYR A 230 12.02 8.29 5.09
C TYR A 230 12.67 7.66 6.32
N LEU A 231 13.97 7.86 6.46
CA LEU A 231 14.74 7.41 7.61
C LEU A 231 15.29 8.63 8.33
N ARG A 232 15.01 8.75 9.62
CA ARG A 232 15.65 9.73 10.48
C ARG A 232 16.78 9.07 11.24
N ILE A 233 17.96 9.69 11.22
CA ILE A 233 19.18 9.18 11.82
C ILE A 233 19.59 10.08 12.98
N ARG A 234 19.93 9.48 14.11
CA ARG A 234 20.49 10.15 15.27
C ARG A 234 21.64 9.34 15.83
N GLY A 235 22.79 10.00 16.02
CA GLY A 235 23.97 9.34 16.58
C GLY A 235 24.45 8.11 15.81
N GLY A 236 24.29 8.10 14.47
CA GLY A 236 24.68 6.97 13.62
C GLY A 236 23.73 5.77 13.65
N ALA A 237 22.52 5.93 14.19
CA ALA A 237 21.49 4.90 14.21
C ALA A 237 20.16 5.41 13.64
N ILE A 238 19.36 4.51 13.06
CA ILE A 238 18.01 4.83 12.59
C ILE A 238 17.12 5.06 13.82
N ASP A 239 16.63 6.29 13.99
CA ASP A 239 15.75 6.72 15.07
C ASP A 239 14.27 6.47 14.73
N SER A 240 13.88 6.75 13.48
CA SER A 240 12.51 6.47 13.02
C SER A 240 12.47 6.20 11.52
N ILE A 241 11.44 5.44 11.12
CA ILE A 241 11.18 5.06 9.73
C ILE A 241 9.73 5.42 9.41
N SER A 242 9.52 6.08 8.27
CA SER A 242 8.20 6.26 7.68
C SER A 242 8.22 5.69 6.26
N VAL A 243 7.26 4.84 5.95
CA VAL A 243 7.15 4.18 4.64
C VAL A 243 5.77 4.40 4.06
N ASN A 244 5.68 4.61 2.76
CA ASN A 244 4.42 4.60 2.02
C ASN A 244 4.52 3.60 0.88
N GLU A 245 3.91 2.44 1.07
CA GLU A 245 3.81 1.36 0.08
C GLU A 245 2.41 1.29 -0.57
N ALA A 246 1.43 1.97 0.04
CA ALA A 246 0.03 1.84 -0.35
C ALA A 246 -0.42 2.81 -1.46
N CYS A 247 0.38 3.84 -1.77
CA CYS A 247 -0.05 4.88 -2.70
C CYS A 247 1.12 5.42 -3.54
N SER A 248 1.09 5.15 -4.83
CA SER A 248 2.08 5.66 -5.80
C SER A 248 1.98 7.16 -6.10
N ALA A 249 1.04 7.89 -5.50
CA ALA A 249 0.79 9.32 -5.77
C ALA A 249 1.95 10.27 -5.42
N GLY A 250 3.00 9.77 -4.76
CA GLY A 250 4.23 10.50 -4.47
C GLY A 250 5.47 9.85 -5.05
N CYS A 251 5.33 8.93 -6.01
CA CYS A 251 6.42 8.09 -6.52
C CYS A 251 6.66 8.29 -8.02
N GLY A 252 7.72 7.71 -8.54
CA GLY A 252 8.15 7.92 -9.93
C GLY A 252 7.17 7.44 -11.00
N SER A 253 6.43 6.36 -10.75
CA SER A 253 5.40 5.83 -11.66
C SER A 253 4.28 6.84 -11.96
N PHE A 254 4.00 7.73 -11.01
CA PHE A 254 3.06 8.82 -11.19
C PHE A 254 3.50 9.79 -12.29
N LEU A 255 4.76 10.24 -12.23
CA LEU A 255 5.34 11.13 -13.26
C LEU A 255 5.42 10.43 -14.62
N GLN A 256 5.79 9.14 -14.64
CA GLN A 256 5.85 8.34 -15.85
C GLN A 256 4.48 8.23 -16.53
N THR A 257 3.42 7.98 -15.77
CA THR A 257 2.04 7.89 -16.32
C THR A 257 1.63 9.20 -16.99
N PHE A 258 1.94 10.35 -16.37
CA PHE A 258 1.61 11.65 -16.97
C PHE A 258 2.48 11.97 -18.19
N ALA A 259 3.77 11.68 -18.16
CA ALA A 259 4.65 11.84 -19.32
C ALA A 259 4.11 11.06 -20.53
N GLN A 260 3.79 9.77 -20.33
CA GLN A 260 3.20 8.91 -21.37
C GLN A 260 1.85 9.44 -21.88
N SER A 261 0.99 9.93 -20.98
CA SER A 261 -0.31 10.50 -21.38
C SER A 261 -0.19 11.76 -22.23
N MET A 262 0.96 12.44 -22.17
CA MET A 262 1.30 13.62 -22.98
C MET A 262 2.19 13.29 -24.18
N GLY A 263 2.43 12.00 -24.45
CA GLY A 263 3.25 11.55 -25.58
C GLY A 263 4.73 11.87 -25.46
N GLN A 264 5.24 11.98 -24.23
CA GLN A 264 6.64 12.31 -23.92
C GLN A 264 7.32 11.18 -23.14
N THR A 265 8.63 11.06 -23.27
CA THR A 265 9.44 10.28 -22.35
C THR A 265 9.53 10.98 -20.99
N VAL A 266 9.88 10.25 -19.95
CA VAL A 266 10.06 10.83 -18.60
C VAL A 266 11.15 11.89 -18.59
N GLN A 267 12.21 11.70 -19.39
CA GLN A 267 13.33 12.62 -19.54
C GLN A 267 12.91 13.93 -20.21
N GLU A 268 12.22 13.84 -21.34
CA GLU A 268 11.69 15.02 -22.05
C GLU A 268 10.75 15.82 -21.18
N PHE A 269 9.88 15.11 -20.44
CA PHE A 269 8.92 15.71 -19.52
C PHE A 269 9.62 16.41 -18.34
N ALA A 270 10.69 15.81 -17.80
CA ALA A 270 11.50 16.41 -16.76
C ALA A 270 12.25 17.67 -17.26
N GLU A 271 12.90 17.60 -18.44
CA GLU A 271 13.61 18.74 -19.02
C GLU A 271 12.66 19.91 -19.37
N ALA A 272 11.44 19.61 -19.81
CA ALA A 272 10.43 20.65 -20.04
C ALA A 272 10.05 21.39 -18.74
N ALA A 273 10.00 20.68 -17.61
CA ALA A 273 9.70 21.27 -16.30
C ALA A 273 10.72 22.30 -15.84
N LEU A 274 12.01 22.10 -16.17
CA LEU A 274 13.10 22.98 -15.73
C LEU A 274 13.02 24.39 -16.35
N ARG A 275 12.32 24.50 -17.49
CA ARG A 275 12.16 25.75 -18.26
C ARG A 275 10.77 26.36 -18.08
N ALA A 276 9.93 25.78 -17.24
CA ALA A 276 8.58 26.25 -17.04
C ALA A 276 8.56 27.59 -16.27
N GLU A 277 8.03 28.63 -16.88
CA GLU A 277 7.93 29.95 -16.27
C GLU A 277 6.80 30.07 -15.24
N ARG A 278 5.73 29.30 -15.44
CA ARG A 278 4.49 29.41 -14.65
C ARG A 278 3.95 28.02 -14.26
N PRO A 279 4.66 27.26 -13.42
CA PRO A 279 4.21 25.94 -12.97
C PRO A 279 2.79 25.95 -12.41
N VAL A 280 1.98 24.97 -12.75
CA VAL A 280 0.61 24.85 -12.27
C VAL A 280 0.59 24.34 -10.83
N ASP A 281 -0.17 24.98 -9.95
CA ASP A 281 -0.40 24.42 -8.61
C ASP A 281 -1.45 23.29 -8.68
N LEU A 282 -0.98 22.07 -8.68
CA LEU A 282 -1.83 20.87 -8.72
C LEU A 282 -2.20 20.36 -7.33
N GLY A 283 -1.68 21.00 -6.26
CA GLY A 283 -1.89 20.57 -4.88
C GLY A 283 -1.13 19.28 -4.53
N SER A 284 -1.66 18.51 -3.59
CA SER A 284 -1.06 17.26 -3.09
C SER A 284 -2.09 16.13 -2.96
N ARG A 285 -3.00 16.00 -3.91
CA ARG A 285 -4.03 14.94 -3.94
C ARG A 285 -3.50 13.67 -4.60
N CYS A 286 -4.23 12.56 -4.47
CA CYS A 286 -3.86 11.32 -5.14
C CYS A 286 -4.06 11.42 -6.66
N THR A 287 -3.46 10.49 -7.42
CA THR A 287 -3.44 10.45 -8.88
C THR A 287 -4.83 10.59 -9.52
N VAL A 288 -5.84 9.94 -8.93
CA VAL A 288 -7.22 9.96 -9.46
C VAL A 288 -7.77 11.39 -9.49
N PHE A 289 -7.61 12.14 -8.41
CA PHE A 289 -8.03 13.54 -8.33
C PHE A 289 -7.12 14.49 -9.12
N MET A 290 -5.83 14.16 -9.22
CA MET A 290 -4.85 14.94 -9.97
C MET A 290 -5.16 14.96 -11.46
N ASN A 291 -5.66 13.86 -12.03
CA ASN A 291 -6.10 13.80 -13.43
C ASN A 291 -7.08 14.92 -13.79
N SER A 292 -8.04 15.20 -12.92
CA SER A 292 -9.00 16.29 -13.14
C SER A 292 -8.32 17.66 -13.14
N SER A 293 -7.39 17.88 -12.23
CA SER A 293 -6.62 19.13 -12.14
C SER A 293 -5.69 19.32 -13.34
N VAL A 294 -5.04 18.25 -13.81
CA VAL A 294 -4.20 18.29 -15.03
C VAL A 294 -5.06 18.58 -16.26
N LYS A 295 -6.20 17.91 -16.42
CA LYS A 295 -7.14 18.20 -17.53
C LYS A 295 -7.66 19.63 -17.49
N GLN A 296 -7.92 20.18 -16.30
CA GLN A 296 -8.32 21.57 -16.16
C GLN A 296 -7.18 22.51 -16.57
N ALA A 297 -5.95 22.25 -16.12
CA ALA A 297 -4.77 23.02 -16.52
C ALA A 297 -4.55 22.99 -18.04
N GLN A 298 -4.74 21.82 -18.68
CA GLN A 298 -4.68 21.71 -20.15
C GLN A 298 -5.75 22.54 -20.85
N LYS A 299 -6.97 22.60 -20.32
CA LYS A 299 -8.04 23.48 -20.85
C LYS A 299 -7.70 24.97 -20.69
N GLU A 300 -6.85 25.30 -19.75
CA GLU A 300 -6.34 26.65 -19.47
C GLU A 300 -5.01 26.93 -20.19
N ASP A 301 -4.69 26.18 -21.23
CA ASP A 301 -3.52 26.30 -22.09
C ASP A 301 -2.17 26.14 -21.36
N ALA A 302 -2.15 25.42 -20.23
CA ALA A 302 -0.89 25.09 -19.57
C ALA A 302 -0.05 24.15 -20.44
N THR A 303 1.21 24.49 -20.61
CA THR A 303 2.18 23.67 -21.35
C THR A 303 2.51 22.38 -20.62
N ALA A 304 3.01 21.37 -21.35
CA ALA A 304 3.50 20.15 -20.74
C ALA A 304 4.60 20.41 -19.68
N GLY A 305 5.47 21.39 -19.90
CA GLY A 305 6.49 21.82 -18.94
C GLY A 305 5.90 22.43 -17.67
N GLU A 306 4.90 23.30 -17.77
CA GLU A 306 4.22 23.88 -16.61
C GLU A 306 3.48 22.85 -15.77
N ILE A 307 2.89 21.85 -16.43
CA ILE A 307 2.24 20.71 -15.77
C ILE A 307 3.29 19.82 -15.11
N SER A 308 4.39 19.50 -15.80
CA SER A 308 5.46 18.67 -15.28
C SER A 308 6.12 19.28 -14.04
N ALA A 309 6.37 20.57 -14.06
CA ALA A 309 6.90 21.31 -12.91
C ALA A 309 5.90 21.27 -11.73
N GLY A 310 4.61 21.47 -12.00
CA GLY A 310 3.54 21.37 -11.01
C GLY A 310 3.42 19.97 -10.40
N LEU A 311 3.56 18.91 -11.20
CA LEU A 311 3.58 17.53 -10.73
C LEU A 311 4.82 17.25 -9.87
N SER A 312 5.98 17.79 -10.24
CA SER A 312 7.22 17.67 -9.44
C SER A 312 7.04 18.27 -8.05
N TYR A 313 6.44 19.46 -7.94
CA TYR A 313 6.06 20.03 -6.65
C TYR A 313 5.04 19.18 -5.89
N SER A 314 4.07 18.61 -6.59
CA SER A 314 3.03 17.78 -5.99
C SER A 314 3.59 16.48 -5.39
N VAL A 315 4.48 15.79 -6.10
CA VAL A 315 5.18 14.59 -5.60
C VAL A 315 5.90 14.90 -4.29
N VAL A 316 6.67 15.98 -4.28
CA VAL A 316 7.44 16.37 -3.08
C VAL A 316 6.53 16.80 -1.93
N ARG A 317 5.46 17.55 -2.19
CA ARG A 317 4.46 17.91 -1.17
C ARG A 317 3.81 16.66 -0.56
N ASN A 318 3.49 15.66 -1.37
CA ASN A 318 2.98 14.38 -0.85
C ASN A 318 4.01 13.69 0.05
N ALA A 319 5.27 13.64 -0.37
CA ALA A 319 6.36 13.08 0.42
C ALA A 319 6.48 13.78 1.77
N LEU A 320 6.65 15.08 1.76
CA LEU A 320 6.92 15.87 2.96
C LEU A 320 5.74 15.91 3.93
N TYR A 321 4.53 16.20 3.45
CA TYR A 321 3.42 16.53 4.33
C TYR A 321 2.47 15.37 4.63
N LYS A 322 2.39 14.36 3.76
CA LYS A 322 1.49 13.20 3.99
C LYS A 322 2.22 11.98 4.51
N VAL A 323 3.42 11.69 3.98
CA VAL A 323 4.18 10.50 4.39
C VAL A 323 5.06 10.82 5.58
N ILE A 324 5.97 11.79 5.43
CA ILE A 324 6.91 12.20 6.49
C ILE A 324 6.15 12.95 7.60
N LYS A 325 5.04 13.63 7.25
CA LYS A 325 4.25 14.50 8.13
C LYS A 325 5.10 15.62 8.73
N LEU A 326 5.97 16.18 7.90
CA LEU A 326 6.87 17.24 8.25
C LEU A 326 6.09 18.49 8.70
N ARG A 327 6.40 18.99 9.88
CA ARG A 327 5.82 20.25 10.41
C ARG A 327 6.76 21.42 10.19
N ASP A 328 8.06 21.16 10.24
CA ASP A 328 9.13 22.12 10.07
C ASP A 328 10.30 21.44 9.33
N ALA A 329 10.96 22.17 8.42
CA ALA A 329 12.13 21.69 7.69
C ALA A 329 13.31 21.33 8.61
N ASP A 330 13.40 21.94 9.80
CA ASP A 330 14.40 21.63 10.81
C ASP A 330 14.38 20.18 11.30
N GLN A 331 13.22 19.51 11.17
CA GLN A 331 13.09 18.09 11.51
C GLN A 331 13.91 17.16 10.63
N LEU A 332 14.30 17.61 9.42
CA LEU A 332 15.18 16.85 8.52
C LEU A 332 16.65 16.87 8.98
N GLY A 333 17.03 17.84 9.83
CA GLY A 333 18.42 18.05 10.21
C GLY A 333 19.24 18.70 9.09
N ASP A 334 20.57 18.77 9.26
CA ASP A 334 21.45 19.55 8.38
C ASP A 334 22.03 18.72 7.22
N HIS A 335 22.08 17.39 7.37
CA HIS A 335 22.69 16.50 6.39
C HIS A 335 21.65 15.56 5.78
N VAL A 336 20.94 16.08 4.77
CA VAL A 336 19.86 15.35 4.08
C VAL A 336 20.42 14.68 2.82
N SER A 337 20.28 13.36 2.75
CA SER A 337 20.55 12.56 1.55
C SER A 337 19.24 12.17 0.86
N VAL A 338 19.15 12.44 -0.43
CA VAL A 338 18.01 12.04 -1.26
C VAL A 338 18.45 10.98 -2.26
N GLN A 339 17.60 9.95 -2.45
CA GLN A 339 17.92 8.80 -3.26
C GLN A 339 16.66 8.18 -3.88
N GLY A 340 16.82 7.11 -4.66
CA GLY A 340 15.76 6.52 -5.47
C GLY A 340 15.71 7.11 -6.88
N GLY A 341 15.15 6.34 -7.81
CA GLY A 341 15.10 6.69 -9.24
C GLY A 341 14.37 8.00 -9.53
N THR A 342 13.42 8.39 -8.68
CA THR A 342 12.63 9.62 -8.85
C THR A 342 13.48 10.88 -8.65
N PHE A 343 14.50 10.85 -7.80
CA PHE A 343 15.41 11.98 -7.60
C PHE A 343 16.45 12.15 -8.71
N LEU A 344 16.53 11.22 -9.67
CA LEU A 344 17.29 11.46 -10.91
C LEU A 344 16.63 12.53 -11.78
N ASN A 345 15.35 12.83 -11.53
CA ASN A 345 14.65 13.95 -12.14
C ASN A 345 15.03 15.27 -11.42
N ASP A 346 15.77 16.15 -12.11
CA ASP A 346 16.22 17.43 -11.58
C ASP A 346 15.05 18.34 -11.15
N ALA A 347 13.88 18.22 -11.78
CA ALA A 347 12.71 19.02 -11.41
C ALA A 347 12.16 18.62 -10.03
N VAL A 348 12.14 17.32 -9.72
CA VAL A 348 11.75 16.81 -8.41
C VAL A 348 12.76 17.21 -7.35
N LEU A 349 14.04 17.04 -7.65
CA LEU A 349 15.13 17.42 -6.76
C LEU A 349 15.07 18.90 -6.41
N ARG A 350 14.91 19.77 -7.43
CA ARG A 350 14.80 21.21 -7.23
C ARG A 350 13.54 21.60 -6.46
N ALA A 351 12.40 20.98 -6.78
CA ALA A 351 11.15 21.19 -6.03
C ALA A 351 11.33 20.84 -4.54
N PHE A 352 12.08 19.80 -4.22
CA PHE A 352 12.39 19.43 -2.84
C PHE A 352 13.20 20.52 -2.13
N GLU A 353 14.27 21.01 -2.73
CA GLU A 353 15.09 22.09 -2.17
C GLU A 353 14.28 23.38 -1.97
N LEU A 354 13.43 23.70 -2.95
CA LEU A 354 12.59 24.92 -2.88
C LEU A 354 11.51 24.84 -1.80
N LEU A 355 10.94 23.66 -1.55
CA LEU A 355 9.91 23.48 -0.54
C LEU A 355 10.47 23.37 0.88
N THR A 356 11.67 22.82 1.03
CA THR A 356 12.32 22.67 2.34
C THR A 356 13.24 23.83 2.70
N GLY A 357 13.66 24.63 1.70
CA GLY A 357 14.67 25.68 1.87
C GLY A 357 16.06 25.13 2.21
N ARG A 358 16.31 23.83 1.94
CA ARG A 358 17.57 23.15 2.28
C ARG A 358 18.25 22.62 1.05
N GLU A 359 19.56 22.73 1.01
CA GLU A 359 20.39 22.00 0.06
C GLU A 359 20.49 20.54 0.49
N VAL A 360 20.40 19.62 -0.48
CA VAL A 360 20.44 18.18 -0.22
C VAL A 360 21.55 17.51 -1.04
N VAL A 361 22.00 16.36 -0.58
CA VAL A 361 22.97 15.53 -1.31
C VAL A 361 22.23 14.48 -2.11
N ARG A 362 22.36 14.54 -3.43
CA ARG A 362 21.92 13.47 -4.34
C ARG A 362 23.16 12.82 -4.94
N PRO A 363 23.53 11.59 -4.54
CA PRO A 363 24.60 10.84 -5.19
C PRO A 363 24.27 10.58 -6.67
N ASP A 364 25.29 10.50 -7.51
CA ASP A 364 25.14 10.11 -8.93
C ASP A 364 24.61 8.68 -9.10
N VAL A 365 24.73 7.86 -8.06
CA VAL A 365 24.16 6.52 -7.91
C VAL A 365 22.81 6.49 -7.18
N ALA A 366 22.07 7.61 -7.12
CA ALA A 366 20.83 7.71 -6.36
C ALA A 366 19.83 6.57 -6.65
N GLY A 367 19.78 6.08 -7.89
CA GLY A 367 18.96 4.93 -8.27
C GLY A 367 19.52 3.56 -7.89
N LEU A 368 20.78 3.49 -7.44
CA LEU A 368 21.50 2.26 -7.12
C LEU A 368 21.76 2.09 -5.60
N MET A 369 21.26 2.99 -4.77
CA MET A 369 21.58 3.02 -3.33
C MET A 369 21.18 1.73 -2.60
N GLY A 370 20.08 1.09 -2.98
CA GLY A 370 19.67 -0.20 -2.41
C GLY A 370 20.71 -1.31 -2.68
N CYS A 371 21.08 -1.52 -3.95
CA CYS A 371 22.09 -2.53 -4.29
C CYS A 371 23.50 -2.16 -3.81
N LEU A 372 23.86 -0.87 -3.78
CA LEU A 372 25.12 -0.41 -3.17
C LEU A 372 25.17 -0.77 -1.67
N GLY A 373 24.09 -0.51 -0.93
CA GLY A 373 24.01 -0.87 0.48
C GLY A 373 24.00 -2.39 0.73
N ALA A 374 23.40 -3.15 -0.18
CA ALA A 374 23.48 -4.62 -0.15
C ALA A 374 24.93 -5.10 -0.39
N ALA A 375 25.65 -4.57 -1.38
CA ALA A 375 27.04 -4.90 -1.63
C ALA A 375 27.97 -4.51 -0.46
N LEU A 376 27.74 -3.34 0.15
CA LEU A 376 28.44 -2.92 1.38
C LEU A 376 28.12 -3.85 2.55
N THR A 377 26.91 -4.41 2.60
CA THR A 377 26.56 -5.44 3.60
C THR A 377 27.35 -6.70 3.37
N ALA A 378 27.35 -7.23 2.14
CA ALA A 378 28.14 -8.41 1.78
C ALA A 378 29.62 -8.24 2.15
N ARG A 379 30.20 -7.06 1.88
CA ARG A 379 31.57 -6.75 2.25
C ARG A 379 31.80 -6.73 3.76
N LEU A 380 30.87 -6.15 4.51
CA LEU A 380 30.98 -6.04 5.98
C LEU A 380 30.84 -7.38 6.70
N THR A 381 30.02 -8.27 6.17
CA THR A 381 29.72 -9.57 6.78
C THR A 381 30.64 -10.70 6.30
N TYR A 382 31.52 -10.44 5.34
CA TYR A 382 32.44 -11.42 4.81
C TYR A 382 33.47 -11.85 5.86
N ASP A 383 33.50 -13.13 6.17
CA ASP A 383 34.33 -13.75 7.19
C ASP A 383 35.40 -14.70 6.61
N GLY A 384 35.57 -14.71 5.29
CA GLY A 384 36.48 -15.62 4.57
C GLY A 384 35.85 -16.94 4.16
N ALA A 385 34.59 -17.20 4.50
CA ALA A 385 33.86 -18.39 4.03
C ALA A 385 33.56 -18.32 2.54
N PRO A 386 33.56 -19.46 1.81
CA PRO A 386 33.20 -19.50 0.39
C PRO A 386 31.78 -19.01 0.18
N GLY A 387 31.56 -18.17 -0.84
CA GLY A 387 30.23 -17.75 -1.27
C GLY A 387 29.43 -18.90 -1.88
N THR A 388 28.12 -18.77 -1.83
CA THR A 388 27.17 -19.78 -2.34
C THR A 388 26.57 -19.43 -3.69
N LEU A 389 26.92 -18.27 -4.26
CA LEU A 389 26.36 -17.74 -5.49
C LEU A 389 26.50 -18.71 -6.66
N MET A 390 25.44 -18.90 -7.44
CA MET A 390 25.42 -19.78 -8.60
C MET A 390 26.50 -19.43 -9.64
N SER A 391 27.20 -20.45 -10.12
CA SER A 391 28.15 -20.36 -11.24
C SER A 391 27.43 -20.20 -12.59
N LEU A 392 28.16 -19.78 -13.62
CA LEU A 392 27.62 -19.67 -14.97
C LEU A 392 27.08 -21.02 -15.51
N ALA A 393 27.71 -22.14 -15.12
CA ALA A 393 27.25 -23.47 -15.49
C ALA A 393 25.92 -23.85 -14.84
N GLU A 394 25.69 -23.47 -13.60
CA GLU A 394 24.41 -23.66 -12.90
C GLU A 394 23.34 -22.75 -13.45
N LEU A 395 23.65 -21.47 -13.70
CA LEU A 395 22.74 -20.52 -14.33
C LEU A 395 22.28 -20.97 -15.74
N SER A 396 23.13 -21.69 -16.49
CA SER A 396 22.75 -22.20 -17.82
C SER A 396 21.69 -23.31 -17.76
N ARG A 397 21.58 -24.00 -16.62
CA ARG A 397 20.61 -25.08 -16.36
C ARG A 397 19.45 -24.63 -15.49
N PHE A 398 19.48 -23.37 -15.07
CA PHE A 398 18.46 -22.84 -14.18
C PHE A 398 17.08 -22.84 -14.84
N SER A 399 16.11 -23.38 -14.13
CA SER A 399 14.69 -23.31 -14.48
C SER A 399 13.86 -23.26 -13.21
N LEU A 400 12.65 -22.75 -13.32
CA LEU A 400 11.69 -22.72 -12.23
C LEU A 400 10.30 -23.12 -12.71
N THR A 401 9.50 -23.65 -11.80
CA THR A 401 8.07 -23.91 -11.99
C THR A 401 7.30 -23.28 -10.86
N THR A 402 6.14 -22.72 -11.17
CA THR A 402 5.29 -22.04 -10.17
C THR A 402 3.93 -22.70 -10.12
N GLU A 403 3.49 -23.01 -8.90
CA GLU A 403 2.17 -23.57 -8.61
C GLU A 403 1.44 -22.69 -7.61
N THR A 404 0.14 -22.53 -7.79
CA THR A 404 -0.71 -21.85 -6.81
C THR A 404 -1.45 -22.87 -5.95
N SER A 405 -1.54 -22.62 -4.64
CA SER A 405 -2.23 -23.47 -3.70
C SER A 405 -2.92 -22.67 -2.61
N VAL A 406 -3.94 -23.24 -2.00
CA VAL A 406 -4.60 -22.65 -0.84
C VAL A 406 -4.09 -23.29 0.43
N CYS A 407 -3.55 -22.48 1.35
CA CYS A 407 -3.13 -22.94 2.67
C CYS A 407 -4.34 -23.41 3.49
N LYS A 408 -4.32 -24.67 3.94
CA LYS A 408 -5.40 -25.27 4.74
C LYS A 408 -5.03 -25.41 6.22
N LEU A 409 -3.96 -24.76 6.67
CA LEU A 409 -3.44 -24.91 8.04
C LEU A 409 -4.17 -24.06 9.08
N CYS A 410 -4.92 -23.05 8.65
CA CYS A 410 -5.79 -22.22 9.51
C CYS A 410 -6.93 -21.61 8.69
N GLN A 411 -7.81 -20.85 9.34
CA GLN A 411 -8.99 -20.24 8.72
C GLN A 411 -8.67 -19.05 7.77
N ASN A 412 -7.43 -18.60 7.69
CA ASN A 412 -7.05 -17.51 6.76
C ASN A 412 -7.02 -17.96 5.28
N HIS A 413 -6.91 -19.27 5.02
CA HIS A 413 -6.92 -19.83 3.66
C HIS A 413 -6.02 -19.06 2.68
N CYS A 414 -4.80 -18.70 3.11
CA CYS A 414 -3.88 -17.90 2.30
C CYS A 414 -3.68 -18.51 0.92
N GLN A 415 -3.75 -17.70 -0.13
CA GLN A 415 -3.33 -18.08 -1.47
C GLN A 415 -1.80 -18.13 -1.46
N LEU A 416 -1.24 -19.30 -1.72
CA LEU A 416 0.19 -19.54 -1.74
C LEU A 416 0.68 -19.67 -3.18
N THR A 417 1.81 -19.08 -3.46
CA THR A 417 2.60 -19.32 -4.66
C THR A 417 3.82 -20.13 -4.26
N ILE A 418 3.93 -21.35 -4.81
CA ILE A 418 5.02 -22.29 -4.54
C ILE A 418 5.91 -22.31 -5.77
N THR A 419 7.11 -21.79 -5.66
CA THR A 419 8.12 -21.83 -6.72
C THR A 419 9.09 -22.95 -6.43
N THR A 420 9.28 -23.85 -7.37
CA THR A 420 10.27 -24.95 -7.32
C THR A 420 11.36 -24.68 -8.33
N PHE A 421 12.61 -24.65 -7.88
CA PHE A 421 13.79 -24.41 -8.71
C PHE A 421 14.38 -25.72 -9.23
N SER A 422 15.23 -25.61 -10.26
CA SER A 422 15.87 -26.77 -10.92
C SER A 422 16.75 -27.63 -10.03
N ASP A 423 17.21 -27.12 -8.90
CA ASP A 423 17.95 -27.85 -7.85
C ASP A 423 17.05 -28.58 -6.84
N GLY A 424 15.72 -28.44 -6.98
CA GLY A 424 14.72 -29.03 -6.10
C GLY A 424 14.38 -28.18 -4.89
N GLN A 425 15.02 -27.03 -4.65
CA GLN A 425 14.63 -26.12 -3.58
C GLN A 425 13.27 -25.51 -3.88
N ARG A 426 12.53 -25.17 -2.82
CA ARG A 426 11.19 -24.60 -2.91
C ARG A 426 11.12 -23.29 -2.15
N HIS A 427 10.51 -22.30 -2.75
CA HIS A 427 10.17 -21.03 -2.11
C HIS A 427 8.65 -20.85 -2.08
N VAL A 428 8.11 -20.48 -0.92
CA VAL A 428 6.67 -20.25 -0.73
C VAL A 428 6.43 -18.78 -0.41
N SER A 429 5.56 -18.16 -1.16
CA SER A 429 5.12 -16.78 -0.94
C SER A 429 3.59 -16.69 -0.80
N GLY A 430 3.06 -15.52 -0.42
CA GLY A 430 1.64 -15.32 -0.14
C GLY A 430 1.18 -15.83 1.23
N ASN A 431 2.08 -16.48 1.99
CA ASN A 431 1.84 -16.91 3.36
C ASN A 431 1.78 -15.71 4.32
N ARG A 432 0.89 -15.78 5.30
CA ARG A 432 0.77 -14.78 6.37
C ARG A 432 1.40 -15.23 7.70
N CYS A 433 2.06 -16.37 7.70
CA CYS A 433 2.78 -16.91 8.86
C CYS A 433 3.77 -18.00 8.40
N GLU A 434 4.76 -18.32 9.25
CA GLU A 434 5.77 -19.35 8.96
C GLU A 434 5.17 -20.73 8.65
N ARG A 435 4.07 -21.10 9.29
CA ARG A 435 3.39 -22.37 8.99
C ARG A 435 2.90 -22.48 7.55
N GLY A 436 2.50 -21.34 6.95
CA GLY A 436 2.17 -21.26 5.54
C GLY A 436 3.39 -21.45 4.64
N ALA A 437 4.53 -20.91 5.04
CA ALA A 437 5.79 -21.05 4.30
C ALA A 437 6.36 -22.48 4.36
N THR A 438 6.44 -23.07 5.55
CA THR A 438 7.02 -24.41 5.74
C THR A 438 6.08 -25.53 5.34
N GLN A 439 4.77 -25.27 5.25
CA GLN A 439 3.70 -26.27 5.07
C GLN A 439 3.70 -27.38 6.13
N GLU A 440 4.44 -27.19 7.22
CA GLU A 440 4.54 -28.14 8.31
C GLU A 440 3.33 -28.06 9.24
N ARG A 441 2.65 -29.15 9.45
CA ARG A 441 1.68 -29.32 10.54
C ARG A 441 2.43 -29.51 11.86
N ARG A 442 3.19 -28.54 12.32
CA ARG A 442 3.75 -28.56 13.68
C ARG A 442 2.60 -28.47 14.68
N ALA A 443 2.13 -29.63 15.10
CA ALA A 443 1.45 -29.77 16.38
C ALA A 443 2.51 -29.69 17.48
N THR A 444 3.07 -28.53 17.74
CA THR A 444 3.68 -28.28 19.05
C THR A 444 2.51 -28.23 20.02
N LYS A 445 2.19 -29.35 20.66
CA LYS A 445 1.48 -29.37 21.93
C LYS A 445 2.40 -28.62 22.89
N SER A 446 2.17 -27.34 23.03
CA SER A 446 2.71 -26.56 24.14
C SER A 446 1.93 -27.01 25.37
N ASP A 447 2.62 -27.45 26.42
CA ASP A 447 2.00 -27.69 27.73
C ASP A 447 1.56 -26.39 28.40
N MET A 448 1.94 -25.25 27.83
CA MET A 448 1.54 -23.92 28.28
C MET A 448 0.08 -23.66 27.90
N PRO A 449 -0.80 -23.28 28.85
CA PRO A 449 -2.19 -22.99 28.56
C PRO A 449 -2.31 -21.78 27.63
N ASN A 450 -3.13 -21.92 26.56
CA ASN A 450 -3.44 -20.82 25.67
C ASN A 450 -4.51 -19.91 26.29
N LEU A 451 -4.08 -18.82 26.90
CA LEU A 451 -4.98 -17.88 27.57
C LEU A 451 -5.90 -17.13 26.60
N TYR A 452 -5.51 -16.94 25.34
CA TYR A 452 -6.40 -16.37 24.32
C TYR A 452 -7.56 -17.31 23.98
N ASP A 453 -7.30 -18.61 23.85
CA ASP A 453 -8.34 -19.58 23.61
C ASP A 453 -9.25 -19.73 24.85
N TYR A 454 -8.68 -19.66 26.05
CA TYR A 454 -9.44 -19.62 27.30
C TYR A 454 -10.33 -18.38 27.35
N LYS A 455 -9.79 -17.16 27.12
CA LYS A 455 -10.56 -15.90 27.07
C LYS A 455 -11.70 -15.99 26.08
N TYR A 456 -11.41 -16.44 24.85
CA TYR A 456 -12.42 -16.60 23.80
C TYR A 456 -13.56 -17.52 24.23
N ARG A 457 -13.23 -18.69 24.78
CA ARG A 457 -14.24 -19.64 25.25
C ARG A 457 -15.05 -19.07 26.40
N ARG A 458 -14.43 -18.39 27.35
CA ARG A 458 -15.11 -17.79 28.51
C ARG A 458 -16.06 -16.68 28.06
N THR A 459 -15.61 -15.76 27.21
CA THR A 459 -16.39 -14.64 26.69
C THR A 459 -17.69 -15.09 26.01
N PHE A 460 -17.68 -16.22 25.30
CA PHE A 460 -18.84 -16.73 24.56
C PHE A 460 -19.48 -17.98 25.16
N ALA A 461 -19.23 -18.33 26.42
CA ALA A 461 -19.70 -19.53 27.09
C ALA A 461 -21.17 -19.45 27.58
N TYR A 462 -21.93 -18.49 27.11
CA TYR A 462 -23.30 -18.25 27.57
C TYR A 462 -24.33 -19.12 26.86
N ARG A 463 -25.34 -19.58 27.63
CA ARG A 463 -26.44 -20.36 27.12
C ARG A 463 -27.66 -19.49 26.90
N ARG A 464 -28.10 -19.36 25.66
CA ARG A 464 -29.32 -18.62 25.29
C ARG A 464 -30.57 -19.24 25.92
N LEU A 465 -31.61 -18.42 26.12
CA LEU A 465 -32.93 -18.90 26.53
C LEU A 465 -33.46 -19.97 25.59
N ARG A 466 -34.20 -20.94 26.14
CA ARG A 466 -34.92 -21.92 25.31
C ARG A 466 -36.13 -21.25 24.65
N ARG A 467 -36.56 -21.78 23.51
CA ARG A 467 -37.82 -21.33 22.88
C ARG A 467 -38.98 -21.47 23.89
N GLY A 468 -39.78 -20.39 24.03
CA GLY A 468 -40.85 -20.29 25.01
C GLY A 468 -40.45 -19.78 26.39
N GLN A 469 -39.13 -19.53 26.64
CA GLN A 469 -38.64 -18.78 27.78
C GLN A 469 -38.38 -17.31 27.44
N ASP A 470 -38.28 -17.03 26.13
CA ASP A 470 -38.13 -15.71 25.56
C ASP A 470 -39.48 -14.97 25.57
N THR A 471 -39.62 -13.95 26.38
CA THR A 471 -40.86 -13.14 26.50
C THR A 471 -40.94 -12.05 25.45
N ARG A 472 -39.78 -11.68 24.86
CA ARG A 472 -39.62 -10.55 23.90
C ARG A 472 -39.02 -10.98 22.54
N GLY A 473 -38.95 -12.29 22.29
CA GLY A 473 -38.48 -12.81 21.01
C GLY A 473 -36.97 -12.93 20.86
N GLU A 474 -36.51 -13.10 19.62
CA GLU A 474 -35.10 -13.30 19.28
C GLU A 474 -34.42 -11.98 18.93
N ILE A 475 -33.15 -11.80 19.37
CA ILE A 475 -32.32 -10.68 19.03
C ILE A 475 -30.90 -11.15 18.66
N GLY A 476 -30.40 -10.69 17.52
CA GLY A 476 -29.08 -11.03 17.00
C GLY A 476 -27.99 -10.12 17.53
N VAL A 477 -26.82 -10.68 17.82
CA VAL A 477 -25.63 -9.94 18.24
C VAL A 477 -24.48 -10.33 17.33
N PRO A 478 -23.92 -9.40 16.54
CA PRO A 478 -22.76 -9.68 15.71
C PRO A 478 -21.50 -9.80 16.58
N ARG A 479 -20.70 -10.86 16.37
CA ARG A 479 -19.48 -11.15 17.15
C ARG A 479 -18.27 -10.39 16.59
N VAL A 480 -18.29 -9.09 16.61
CA VAL A 480 -17.27 -8.24 15.97
C VAL A 480 -17.15 -6.89 16.67
N LEU A 481 -16.01 -6.22 16.48
CA LEU A 481 -15.70 -4.91 17.05
C LEU A 481 -15.93 -4.89 18.59
N GLY A 482 -16.49 -3.81 19.14
CA GLY A 482 -16.80 -3.68 20.56
C GLY A 482 -17.76 -4.75 21.12
N MET A 483 -18.55 -5.39 20.24
CA MET A 483 -19.44 -6.49 20.66
C MET A 483 -18.68 -7.75 21.08
N TYR A 484 -17.43 -7.89 20.65
CA TYR A 484 -16.57 -9.02 21.05
C TYR A 484 -16.23 -8.94 22.55
N GLU A 485 -15.72 -7.81 23.01
CA GLU A 485 -15.33 -7.60 24.41
C GLU A 485 -16.56 -7.43 25.30
N ASN A 486 -17.56 -6.71 24.85
CA ASN A 486 -18.78 -6.39 25.61
C ASN A 486 -19.87 -7.49 25.52
N TYR A 487 -19.56 -8.69 24.97
CA TYR A 487 -20.57 -9.74 24.83
C TYR A 487 -21.14 -10.21 26.18
N PRO A 488 -20.36 -10.43 27.25
CA PRO A 488 -20.91 -10.79 28.58
C PRO A 488 -21.93 -9.77 29.09
N LEU A 489 -21.60 -8.49 28.96
CA LEU A 489 -22.49 -7.37 29.34
C LEU A 489 -23.81 -7.44 28.54
N TRP A 490 -23.72 -7.42 27.22
CA TRP A 490 -24.91 -7.37 26.35
C TRP A 490 -25.74 -8.65 26.42
N PHE A 491 -25.10 -9.83 26.46
CA PHE A 491 -25.82 -11.09 26.64
C PHE A 491 -26.66 -11.08 27.91
N THR A 492 -26.09 -10.61 29.02
CA THR A 492 -26.76 -10.59 30.31
C THR A 492 -27.91 -9.59 30.33
N ILE A 493 -27.68 -8.35 29.84
CA ILE A 493 -28.73 -7.33 29.75
C ILE A 493 -29.90 -7.85 28.87
N LEU A 494 -29.65 -8.29 27.66
CA LEU A 494 -30.68 -8.71 26.73
C LEU A 494 -31.46 -9.95 27.24
N THR A 495 -30.75 -10.90 27.84
CA THR A 495 -31.39 -12.08 28.45
C THR A 495 -32.24 -11.71 29.64
N ARG A 496 -31.81 -10.77 30.50
CA ARG A 496 -32.60 -10.26 31.64
C ARG A 496 -33.81 -9.47 31.20
N LEU A 497 -33.74 -8.82 30.04
CA LEU A 497 -34.88 -8.17 29.40
C LEU A 497 -35.79 -9.16 28.65
N GLY A 498 -35.54 -10.46 28.70
CA GLY A 498 -36.39 -11.50 28.12
C GLY A 498 -36.14 -11.80 26.66
N PHE A 499 -35.05 -11.35 26.08
CA PHE A 499 -34.67 -11.68 24.70
C PHE A 499 -33.87 -13.01 24.61
N ARG A 500 -34.12 -13.77 23.58
CA ARG A 500 -33.31 -14.92 23.19
C ARG A 500 -32.16 -14.47 22.30
N VAL A 501 -30.96 -14.40 22.85
CA VAL A 501 -29.79 -13.87 22.14
C VAL A 501 -29.26 -14.87 21.12
N MET A 502 -29.20 -14.45 19.86
CA MET A 502 -28.62 -15.17 18.74
C MET A 502 -27.29 -14.53 18.37
N ILE A 503 -26.22 -15.32 18.33
CA ILE A 503 -24.88 -14.80 18.00
C ILE A 503 -24.43 -15.26 16.60
N SER A 504 -23.72 -14.42 15.88
CA SER A 504 -23.09 -14.78 14.62
C SER A 504 -21.98 -15.83 14.80
N GLY A 505 -21.54 -16.44 13.73
CA GLY A 505 -20.46 -17.45 13.72
C GLY A 505 -19.10 -16.90 14.18
N ARG A 506 -18.10 -17.75 14.21
CA ARG A 506 -16.70 -17.34 14.33
C ARG A 506 -16.27 -16.63 13.06
N SER A 507 -15.45 -15.57 13.17
CA SER A 507 -14.83 -14.92 12.02
C SER A 507 -13.96 -15.91 11.23
N ASN A 508 -14.18 -15.98 9.94
CA ASN A 508 -13.39 -16.73 8.97
C ASN A 508 -13.48 -16.04 7.62
N HIS A 509 -12.77 -16.54 6.62
CA HIS A 509 -12.75 -15.93 5.29
C HIS A 509 -14.10 -16.02 4.57
N GLU A 510 -14.80 -17.14 4.68
CA GLU A 510 -16.13 -17.36 4.10
C GLU A 510 -17.15 -16.34 4.64
N LEU A 511 -17.12 -16.09 5.97
CA LEU A 511 -17.95 -15.06 6.58
C LEU A 511 -17.58 -13.65 6.10
N PHE A 512 -16.29 -13.35 5.86
CA PHE A 512 -15.87 -12.09 5.25
C PHE A 512 -16.45 -11.94 3.83
N GLU A 513 -16.30 -12.98 3.00
CA GLU A 513 -16.80 -13.00 1.62
C GLU A 513 -18.31 -12.79 1.56
N SER A 514 -19.09 -13.39 2.49
CA SER A 514 -20.55 -13.24 2.52
C SER A 514 -21.04 -11.80 2.76
N GLY A 515 -20.20 -10.92 3.29
CA GLY A 515 -20.53 -9.51 3.53
C GLY A 515 -19.85 -8.54 2.59
N MET A 516 -19.06 -9.01 1.62
CA MET A 516 -18.15 -8.18 0.83
C MET A 516 -18.89 -7.14 -0.02
N ASP A 517 -20.03 -7.50 -0.59
CA ASP A 517 -20.81 -6.64 -1.50
C ASP A 517 -21.33 -5.35 -0.83
N SER A 518 -21.50 -5.37 0.49
CA SER A 518 -22.00 -4.23 1.25
C SER A 518 -20.88 -3.33 1.82
N ILE A 519 -19.59 -3.65 1.60
CA ILE A 519 -18.47 -2.86 2.11
C ILE A 519 -18.27 -1.59 1.28
N PRO A 520 -18.51 -0.38 1.83
CA PRO A 520 -18.48 0.85 1.02
C PRO A 520 -17.06 1.37 0.74
N SER A 521 -16.04 0.88 1.43
CA SER A 521 -14.67 1.40 1.31
C SER A 521 -13.61 0.34 1.54
N GLU A 522 -12.66 0.27 0.61
CA GLU A 522 -11.48 -0.58 0.73
C GLU A 522 -10.51 -0.14 1.85
N ASN A 523 -10.54 1.12 2.23
CA ASN A 523 -9.61 1.71 3.19
C ASN A 523 -9.99 1.49 4.66
N VAL A 524 -11.12 0.86 4.94
CA VAL A 524 -11.53 0.56 6.31
C VAL A 524 -10.77 -0.66 6.84
N CYS A 525 -10.52 -0.70 8.15
CA CYS A 525 -9.79 -1.79 8.79
C CYS A 525 -10.52 -3.14 8.63
N TYR A 526 -9.76 -4.24 8.60
CA TYR A 526 -10.31 -5.58 8.37
C TYR A 526 -11.37 -6.00 9.40
N PRO A 527 -11.25 -5.70 10.72
CA PRO A 527 -12.33 -5.99 11.67
C PRO A 527 -13.66 -5.30 11.33
N ALA A 528 -13.63 -4.09 10.80
CA ALA A 528 -14.82 -3.42 10.33
C ALA A 528 -15.43 -4.08 9.09
N LYS A 529 -14.60 -4.50 8.14
CA LYS A 529 -15.04 -5.29 6.96
C LYS A 529 -15.72 -6.60 7.39
N LEU A 530 -15.19 -7.28 8.40
CA LEU A 530 -15.82 -8.49 8.97
C LEU A 530 -17.22 -8.23 9.55
N ALA A 531 -17.52 -7.02 10.01
CA ALA A 531 -18.83 -6.70 10.58
C ALA A 531 -19.97 -6.91 9.57
N HIS A 532 -19.75 -6.64 8.30
CA HIS A 532 -20.71 -6.90 7.22
C HIS A 532 -21.07 -8.39 7.15
N GLY A 533 -20.09 -9.28 7.12
CA GLY A 533 -20.32 -10.73 7.11
C GLY A 533 -20.98 -11.25 8.40
N HIS A 534 -20.64 -10.67 9.56
CA HIS A 534 -21.30 -11.03 10.82
C HIS A 534 -22.79 -10.67 10.83
N VAL A 535 -23.14 -9.50 10.31
CA VAL A 535 -24.53 -9.06 10.17
C VAL A 535 -25.25 -9.92 9.13
N GLN A 536 -24.65 -10.15 7.95
CA GLN A 536 -25.22 -11.05 6.93
C GLN A 536 -25.49 -12.45 7.49
N SER A 537 -24.54 -13.02 8.24
CA SER A 537 -24.73 -14.33 8.89
C SER A 537 -25.91 -14.40 9.87
N LEU A 538 -26.29 -13.29 10.50
CA LEU A 538 -27.48 -13.23 11.35
C LEU A 538 -28.76 -13.13 10.51
N ILE A 539 -28.73 -12.38 9.42
CA ILE A 539 -29.83 -12.28 8.45
C ILE A 539 -30.11 -13.64 7.84
N ASP A 540 -29.09 -14.37 7.39
CA ASP A 540 -29.20 -15.72 6.82
C ASP A 540 -29.76 -16.76 7.81
N LYS A 541 -29.53 -16.54 9.12
CA LYS A 541 -30.13 -17.35 10.20
C LYS A 541 -31.59 -17.01 10.46
N GLY A 542 -32.17 -16.05 9.74
CA GLY A 542 -33.54 -15.61 9.87
C GLY A 542 -33.82 -14.68 11.06
N VAL A 543 -32.79 -14.10 11.66
CA VAL A 543 -32.91 -13.11 12.74
C VAL A 543 -33.58 -11.85 12.20
N LYS A 544 -34.61 -11.35 12.88
CA LYS A 544 -35.39 -10.17 12.47
C LYS A 544 -35.01 -8.89 13.19
N THR A 545 -34.36 -8.98 14.34
CA THR A 545 -33.89 -7.83 15.10
C THR A 545 -32.42 -8.03 15.47
N ILE A 546 -31.57 -7.06 15.13
CA ILE A 546 -30.12 -7.10 15.40
C ILE A 546 -29.79 -5.99 16.37
N TRP A 547 -29.08 -6.31 17.45
CA TRP A 547 -28.52 -5.40 18.42
C TRP A 547 -27.07 -5.11 18.06
N PHE A 548 -26.78 -3.90 17.59
CA PHE A 548 -25.42 -3.45 17.25
C PHE A 548 -25.23 -1.98 17.60
N PRO A 549 -25.08 -1.63 18.90
CA PRO A 549 -25.01 -0.25 19.35
C PRO A 549 -23.72 0.45 18.94
N CYS A 550 -23.81 1.76 18.75
CA CYS A 550 -22.69 2.68 18.59
C CYS A 550 -22.14 3.08 19.98
N VAL A 551 -21.20 2.30 20.49
CA VAL A 551 -20.58 2.59 21.79
C VAL A 551 -19.41 3.55 21.56
N PHE A 552 -19.54 4.80 21.98
CA PHE A 552 -18.49 5.81 21.83
C PHE A 552 -17.59 5.96 23.05
N TYR A 553 -18.09 5.60 24.23
CA TYR A 553 -17.36 5.71 25.51
C TYR A 553 -17.51 4.43 26.33
N GLU A 554 -16.39 3.84 26.69
CA GLU A 554 -16.31 2.60 27.46
C GLU A 554 -16.26 2.87 28.96
N ARG A 555 -16.58 1.83 29.75
CA ARG A 555 -16.43 1.85 31.18
C ARG A 555 -14.97 1.77 31.61
N GLU A 556 -14.67 2.27 32.79
CA GLU A 556 -13.37 2.11 33.44
C GLU A 556 -13.20 0.65 33.88
N LEU A 557 -12.31 -0.10 33.22
CA LEU A 557 -11.98 -1.49 33.57
C LEU A 557 -10.80 -1.57 34.53
N VAL A 558 -9.88 -0.61 34.45
CA VAL A 558 -8.70 -0.50 35.30
C VAL A 558 -8.70 0.88 35.93
N SER A 559 -8.70 0.93 37.26
CA SER A 559 -8.75 2.19 38.01
C SER A 559 -7.58 3.10 37.63
N GLY A 560 -7.90 4.34 37.27
CA GLY A 560 -6.94 5.37 36.87
C GLY A 560 -6.39 5.23 35.47
N ALA A 561 -6.95 4.35 34.62
CA ALA A 561 -6.65 4.34 33.22
C ALA A 561 -7.28 5.55 32.50
N ASP A 562 -6.55 6.16 31.58
CA ASP A 562 -7.02 7.22 30.70
C ASP A 562 -7.60 6.63 29.39
N GLU A 563 -8.24 7.48 28.56
CA GLU A 563 -8.68 7.13 27.20
C GLU A 563 -9.79 6.07 27.12
N HIS A 564 -11.00 6.44 27.52
CA HIS A 564 -12.20 5.58 27.44
C HIS A 564 -13.00 5.73 26.13
N PHE A 565 -12.58 6.60 25.23
CA PHE A 565 -13.24 6.75 23.94
C PHE A 565 -12.84 5.63 22.97
N ASN A 566 -13.83 5.00 22.37
CA ASN A 566 -13.59 4.05 21.29
C ASN A 566 -13.06 4.74 20.03
N CYS A 567 -12.33 4.01 19.19
CA CYS A 567 -11.95 4.53 17.88
C CYS A 567 -13.21 4.87 17.05
N PRO A 568 -13.12 5.85 16.13
CA PRO A 568 -14.28 6.27 15.32
C PRO A 568 -14.99 5.10 14.60
N ILE A 569 -14.24 4.09 14.15
CA ILE A 569 -14.81 2.91 13.49
C ILE A 569 -15.70 2.15 14.48
N VAL A 570 -15.22 1.79 15.67
CA VAL A 570 -16.03 1.06 16.66
C VAL A 570 -17.26 1.88 17.06
N ALA A 571 -17.08 3.20 17.24
CA ALA A 571 -18.11 4.11 17.71
C ALA A 571 -19.26 4.33 16.70
N THR A 572 -19.00 4.23 15.38
CA THR A 572 -19.99 4.65 14.36
C THR A 572 -20.26 3.62 13.27
N TYR A 573 -19.53 2.52 13.22
CA TYR A 573 -19.64 1.56 12.13
C TYR A 573 -21.00 0.84 12.03
N PRO A 574 -21.75 0.64 13.13
CA PRO A 574 -23.13 0.15 13.02
C PRO A 574 -24.00 1.00 12.08
N GLU A 575 -23.83 2.33 12.06
CA GLU A 575 -24.55 3.21 11.13
C GLU A 575 -24.13 2.99 9.66
N VAL A 576 -22.84 2.72 9.43
CA VAL A 576 -22.35 2.37 8.09
C VAL A 576 -22.98 1.04 7.61
N ILE A 577 -23.07 0.04 8.47
CA ILE A 577 -23.75 -1.22 8.16
C ILE A 577 -25.22 -0.96 7.83
N ARG A 578 -25.91 -0.19 8.65
CA ARG A 578 -27.34 0.11 8.50
C ARG A 578 -27.67 0.71 7.13
N THR A 579 -26.78 1.58 6.63
CA THR A 579 -26.99 2.28 5.36
C THR A 579 -26.50 1.50 4.12
N ASN A 580 -25.71 0.44 4.29
CA ASN A 580 -25.09 -0.29 3.17
C ASN A 580 -25.55 -1.74 3.03
N VAL A 581 -26.29 -2.31 3.99
CA VAL A 581 -26.86 -3.66 3.90
C VAL A 581 -28.33 -3.55 3.49
N GLU A 582 -28.64 -3.97 2.28
CA GLU A 582 -29.96 -3.77 1.65
C GLU A 582 -31.14 -4.39 2.43
N GLN A 583 -30.90 -5.49 3.15
CA GLN A 583 -31.93 -6.20 3.92
C GLN A 583 -32.29 -5.50 5.22
N ILE A 584 -31.52 -4.49 5.64
CA ILE A 584 -31.81 -3.71 6.83
C ILE A 584 -32.82 -2.61 6.47
N SER A 585 -33.95 -2.57 7.19
CA SER A 585 -34.95 -1.53 7.03
C SER A 585 -34.51 -0.24 7.71
N ASP A 586 -34.75 0.88 7.08
CA ASP A 586 -34.35 2.23 7.50
C ASP A 586 -35.32 2.84 8.55
N ASP A 587 -35.90 2.02 9.43
CA ASP A 587 -36.74 2.49 10.54
C ASP A 587 -35.84 3.23 11.54
N GLY A 588 -35.59 4.50 11.25
CA GLY A 588 -34.84 5.41 12.12
C GLY A 588 -35.43 5.43 13.54
N ASP A 589 -34.64 5.86 14.52
CA ASP A 589 -35.02 6.04 15.91
C ASP A 589 -36.46 6.63 16.08
N GLY A 590 -37.48 5.77 16.18
CA GLY A 590 -38.82 6.15 16.62
C GLY A 590 -39.75 6.82 15.59
N GLY A 591 -39.50 6.78 14.28
CA GLY A 591 -40.39 7.39 13.27
C GLY A 591 -40.90 6.34 12.28
N GLY A 592 -42.23 6.14 12.19
CA GLY A 592 -42.90 5.17 11.31
C GLY A 592 -42.64 5.41 9.84
N GLY A 593 -41.56 4.84 9.32
CA GLY A 593 -41.30 4.68 7.90
C GLY A 593 -41.79 3.32 7.44
N ASP A 594 -42.27 3.20 6.18
CA ASP A 594 -42.79 1.97 5.60
C ASP A 594 -41.72 0.87 5.62
N ALA A 595 -41.81 -0.03 6.61
CA ALA A 595 -40.97 -1.23 6.71
C ALA A 595 -41.14 -2.05 5.43
N ARG A 596 -40.03 -2.31 4.73
CA ARG A 596 -40.04 -3.27 3.59
C ARG A 596 -40.56 -4.62 4.08
N PRO A 597 -41.55 -5.25 3.44
CA PRO A 597 -42.06 -6.54 3.86
C PRO A 597 -40.91 -7.56 3.94
N GLY A 598 -40.63 -8.08 5.14
CA GLY A 598 -39.56 -9.04 5.39
C GLY A 598 -38.20 -8.46 5.79
N GLY A 599 -38.03 -7.15 5.88
CA GLY A 599 -36.79 -6.49 6.32
C GLY A 599 -36.31 -6.88 7.72
N VAL A 600 -35.04 -6.64 7.98
CA VAL A 600 -34.40 -6.84 9.30
C VAL A 600 -34.23 -5.49 9.98
N ARG A 601 -34.69 -5.38 11.22
CA ARG A 601 -34.51 -4.18 12.04
C ARG A 601 -33.16 -4.22 12.73
N MET A 602 -32.35 -3.19 12.57
CA MET A 602 -31.10 -3.04 13.32
C MET A 602 -31.17 -1.90 14.32
N LEU A 603 -30.95 -2.23 15.60
CA LEU A 603 -30.90 -1.27 16.69
C LEU A 603 -29.45 -0.83 16.91
N SER A 604 -29.13 0.40 16.55
CA SER A 604 -27.78 0.99 16.60
C SER A 604 -27.70 2.28 17.45
N PRO A 605 -28.28 2.30 18.67
CA PRO A 605 -28.27 3.51 19.48
C PRO A 605 -26.85 3.94 19.88
N PHE A 606 -26.62 5.24 19.95
CA PHE A 606 -25.40 5.79 20.55
C PHE A 606 -25.44 5.64 22.06
N LEU A 607 -24.44 4.96 22.63
CA LEU A 607 -24.39 4.59 24.05
C LEU A 607 -23.06 4.96 24.69
N ASN A 608 -23.19 5.39 25.98
CA ASN A 608 -22.08 5.61 26.90
C ASN A 608 -22.14 4.55 28.00
N LEU A 609 -21.09 3.72 28.13
CA LEU A 609 -21.01 2.68 29.15
C LEU A 609 -20.42 3.19 30.48
N GLY A 610 -19.94 4.42 30.56
CA GLY A 610 -19.44 5.03 31.80
C GLY A 610 -20.54 5.47 32.79
N ASP A 611 -21.83 5.52 32.34
CA ASP A 611 -22.95 5.92 33.16
C ASP A 611 -24.09 4.88 33.11
N PRO A 612 -24.11 3.90 34.02
CA PRO A 612 -25.13 2.85 34.04
C PRO A 612 -26.57 3.35 34.21
N ALA A 613 -26.76 4.49 34.85
CA ALA A 613 -28.10 5.05 35.06
C ALA A 613 -28.69 5.60 33.75
N LYS A 614 -27.91 6.39 33.03
CA LYS A 614 -28.28 6.88 31.68
C LYS A 614 -28.40 5.76 30.68
N LEU A 615 -27.53 4.73 30.75
CA LEU A 615 -27.66 3.55 29.93
C LEU A 615 -29.03 2.88 30.12
N ALA A 616 -29.48 2.70 31.36
CA ALA A 616 -30.80 2.10 31.64
C ALA A 616 -31.95 2.96 31.09
N GLU A 617 -31.88 4.28 31.20
CA GLU A 617 -32.86 5.20 30.61
C GLU A 617 -32.91 5.09 29.09
N ARG A 618 -31.74 5.08 28.44
CA ARG A 618 -31.64 4.93 26.98
C ARG A 618 -32.17 3.57 26.49
N LEU A 619 -31.93 2.50 27.24
CA LEU A 619 -32.47 1.18 26.89
C LEU A 619 -34.01 1.15 26.95
N VAL A 620 -34.66 1.89 27.84
CA VAL A 620 -36.13 2.04 27.87
C VAL A 620 -36.63 2.67 26.57
N GLU A 621 -35.98 3.73 26.12
CA GLU A 621 -36.33 4.40 24.86
C GLU A 621 -36.17 3.47 23.65
N VAL A 622 -35.01 2.79 23.54
CA VAL A 622 -34.71 1.90 22.43
C VAL A 622 -35.62 0.68 22.36
N PHE A 623 -36.00 0.14 23.52
CA PHE A 623 -36.86 -1.04 23.62
C PHE A 623 -38.32 -0.69 23.95
N ALA A 624 -38.78 0.53 23.60
CA ALA A 624 -40.17 0.98 23.86
C ALA A 624 -41.21 0.04 23.24
N ASP A 625 -41.00 -0.49 22.05
CA ASP A 625 -41.89 -1.44 21.37
C ASP A 625 -42.02 -2.81 22.06
N TRP A 626 -41.17 -3.08 23.02
CA TRP A 626 -41.19 -4.30 23.84
C TRP A 626 -41.59 -4.03 25.30
N ASP A 627 -42.15 -2.85 25.59
CA ASP A 627 -42.65 -2.46 26.91
C ASP A 627 -41.60 -2.64 28.03
N VAL A 628 -40.33 -2.29 27.75
CA VAL A 628 -39.26 -2.34 28.76
C VAL A 628 -39.42 -1.20 29.74
N THR A 629 -39.59 -1.51 31.04
CA THR A 629 -39.73 -0.50 32.09
C THR A 629 -38.38 -0.08 32.67
N LEU A 630 -38.29 1.13 33.19
CA LEU A 630 -37.04 1.64 33.80
C LEU A 630 -36.52 0.77 34.97
N PRO A 631 -37.39 0.22 35.87
CA PRO A 631 -36.93 -0.69 36.92
C PRO A 631 -36.35 -2.00 36.35
N GLU A 632 -36.91 -2.54 35.24
CA GLU A 632 -36.35 -3.72 34.55
C GLU A 632 -35.01 -3.38 33.94
N ALA A 633 -34.91 -2.28 33.18
CA ALA A 633 -33.67 -1.86 32.55
C ALA A 633 -32.55 -1.65 33.59
N ARG A 634 -32.82 -0.98 34.70
CA ARG A 634 -31.86 -0.80 35.81
C ARG A 634 -31.36 -2.11 36.39
N ARG A 635 -32.25 -3.09 36.61
CA ARG A 635 -31.86 -4.43 37.10
C ARG A 635 -31.03 -5.19 36.06
N ALA A 636 -31.41 -5.10 34.79
CA ALA A 636 -30.70 -5.77 33.71
C ALA A 636 -29.29 -5.17 33.53
N VAL A 637 -29.16 -3.86 33.52
CA VAL A 637 -27.88 -3.14 33.45
C VAL A 637 -26.99 -3.51 34.63
N ALA A 638 -27.49 -3.42 35.87
CA ALA A 638 -26.71 -3.80 37.04
C ALA A 638 -26.21 -5.26 36.99
N ALA A 639 -27.05 -6.20 36.53
CA ALA A 639 -26.64 -7.58 36.35
C ALA A 639 -25.60 -7.75 35.23
N GLY A 640 -25.73 -6.99 34.14
CA GLY A 640 -24.77 -7.00 33.04
C GLY A 640 -23.40 -6.52 33.48
N PHE A 641 -23.30 -5.41 34.18
CA PHE A 641 -22.02 -4.90 34.69
C PHE A 641 -21.40 -5.85 35.74
N ALA A 642 -22.21 -6.48 36.59
CA ALA A 642 -21.71 -7.46 37.54
C ALA A 642 -21.13 -8.71 36.86
N GLU A 643 -21.78 -9.24 35.80
CA GLU A 643 -21.30 -10.38 35.02
C GLU A 643 -20.02 -10.04 34.26
N ASP A 644 -19.94 -8.84 33.71
CA ASP A 644 -18.78 -8.40 32.94
C ASP A 644 -17.54 -8.18 33.83
N ALA A 645 -17.74 -7.76 35.08
CA ALA A 645 -16.66 -7.62 36.05
C ALA A 645 -16.15 -8.94 36.63
N ALA A 646 -16.93 -10.05 36.48
CA ALA A 646 -16.61 -11.38 37.00
C ALA A 646 -15.80 -12.23 35.98
#